data_89d6ecccec89acf54ed7f2494f492c16
#
_entry.id   89d6ecccec89acf54ed7f2494f492c16
#
_cell.length_a   1.000
_cell.length_b   1.000
_cell.length_c   1.000
_cell.angle_alpha   90.00
_cell.angle_beta   90.00
_cell.angle_gamma   90.00
#
_symmetry.space_group_name_H-M   'P 1'
#
loop_
_entity.id
_entity.type
_entity.pdbx_description
1 polymer ?
#
loop_
_entity_poly.entity_id
_entity_poly.type
_entity_poly.pdbx_seq_one_letter_code
_entity_poly.pdbx_strand_id
1 'polypeptide(L)'
;METVHYIDQQTNENETRLEILKTQVQNLSSDDIITYIRQLEHQWRLDQRGDPWVPLTNGFKHFYQDNELDESGLPREIDVERLSEQNKRKQRVLGELYHRSVALGIFDDETEDINDNTFKISTRINRLIDMADDAYETVFRYSRQYERINNPTYTPVEKDADHTLFRCTTMDLEELSSFQQLILALLNDTYVNNTRRYKGNCCKQIVTVDGYPTKAWKAISTIKEYVYGVAQKETRFEVWKNLTSKGSAAKDAINYLSECKDMQFPEIQKNRHVWSFNNGIFVGKEWCPEKGAYTCNFYKYDSDKYACLDPTIVSCKFFDLPFKEHSDIENWWDIPTPHFQSIMDYQNFEEEVCRWMYVMGGRLCFDIGEIDHWQIIPFLKGIARSGKSTIITKVFKKFYENDDCRTLSNNIERKFGLASIYDGFVFIAPEVKGDLCLEQAEFQSMVSGEDVSVAVKHEKARSIEWKSPGILGGNEIPNWKDNSGSVLRRILPWNFSKQVMTADPHLDDKLDQELPIILLKCVRAYLDYAQKYSDQDIWNVVPGYFKNIQTQVAMVTNSLRNFLASEKVKFGEELFCPQKIFIQIFNQHCQENNLGKFKFNPDFYAGPFSAKNLEVKVEARTYKGRAYPPQPLIFGIDVIEDTMQFADD
;
A
#
# COMPACT_ATOMS: atom_id res chain seq x y z
N MET A 1 -7.91 19.36 -41.89
CA MET A 1 -6.90 18.83 -42.81
C MET A 1 -5.71 19.78 -42.99
N GLU A 2 -5.92 21.10 -43.02
CA GLU A 2 -4.80 22.06 -43.15
C GLU A 2 -3.84 22.12 -41.96
N THR A 3 -4.32 21.93 -40.73
CA THR A 3 -3.48 21.94 -39.54
C THR A 3 -2.51 20.77 -39.43
N VAL A 4 -2.92 19.59 -39.92
CA VAL A 4 -2.05 18.39 -39.88
C VAL A 4 -0.92 18.52 -40.92
N HIS A 5 -1.17 19.13 -42.08
CA HIS A 5 -0.14 19.36 -43.10
C HIS A 5 0.92 20.39 -42.66
N TYR A 6 0.53 21.37 -41.84
CA TYR A 6 1.47 22.39 -41.30
C TYR A 6 2.41 21.82 -40.26
N ILE A 7 1.89 20.95 -39.38
CA ILE A 7 2.68 20.24 -38.33
C ILE A 7 3.69 19.31 -39.00
N ASP A 8 3.32 18.55 -40.04
CA ASP A 8 4.22 17.64 -40.74
C ASP A 8 5.35 18.38 -41.50
N GLN A 9 5.08 19.58 -42.05
CA GLN A 9 6.11 20.38 -42.72
C GLN A 9 7.12 20.96 -41.72
N GLN A 10 6.67 21.49 -40.57
CA GLN A 10 7.55 21.99 -39.51
C GLN A 10 8.38 20.88 -38.89
N THR A 11 7.84 19.71 -38.67
CA THR A 11 8.55 18.53 -38.16
C THR A 11 9.66 18.12 -39.10
N ASN A 12 9.40 18.06 -40.42
CA ASN A 12 10.39 17.71 -41.43
C ASN A 12 11.53 18.75 -41.57
N GLU A 13 11.20 20.03 -41.54
CA GLU A 13 12.23 21.11 -41.56
C GLU A 13 13.12 21.07 -40.31
N ASN A 14 12.55 20.76 -39.17
CA ASN A 14 13.28 20.68 -37.92
C ASN A 14 14.14 19.42 -37.82
N GLU A 15 13.72 18.28 -38.37
CA GLU A 15 14.56 17.08 -38.49
C GLU A 15 15.74 17.32 -39.45
N THR A 16 15.53 17.99 -40.55
CA THR A 16 16.58 18.36 -41.48
C THR A 16 17.61 19.29 -40.83
N ARG A 17 17.18 20.24 -40.04
CA ARG A 17 18.09 21.12 -39.24
C ARG A 17 18.90 20.34 -38.23
N LEU A 18 18.28 19.37 -37.52
CA LEU A 18 18.98 18.55 -36.56
C LEU A 18 20.07 17.69 -37.20
N GLU A 19 19.77 17.08 -38.33
CA GLU A 19 20.75 16.27 -39.08
C GLU A 19 21.92 17.16 -39.65
N ILE A 20 21.65 18.40 -40.04
CA ILE A 20 22.65 19.36 -40.41
C ILE A 20 23.57 19.69 -39.20
N LEU A 21 22.97 19.95 -38.01
CA LEU A 21 23.70 20.23 -36.78
C LEU A 21 24.55 19.04 -36.34
N LYS A 22 24.02 17.83 -36.42
CA LYS A 22 24.79 16.60 -36.14
C LYS A 22 26.02 16.48 -37.06
N THR A 23 25.79 16.66 -38.37
CA THR A 23 26.85 16.59 -39.36
C THR A 23 27.94 17.67 -39.11
N GLN A 24 27.51 18.87 -38.70
CA GLN A 24 28.44 19.94 -38.33
C GLN A 24 29.26 19.55 -37.09
N VAL A 25 28.60 19.03 -36.04
CA VAL A 25 29.31 18.60 -34.80
C VAL A 25 30.29 17.46 -35.08
N GLN A 26 29.93 16.49 -35.90
CA GLN A 26 30.82 15.38 -36.27
C GLN A 26 32.06 15.81 -37.03
N ASN A 27 32.04 16.95 -37.69
CA ASN A 27 33.16 17.50 -38.46
C ASN A 27 34.01 18.55 -37.69
N LEU A 28 33.66 18.90 -36.45
CA LEU A 28 34.43 19.86 -35.66
C LEU A 28 35.83 19.35 -35.34
N SER A 29 36.82 20.25 -35.44
CA SER A 29 38.19 20.05 -34.91
C SER A 29 38.20 20.24 -33.38
N SER A 30 39.32 19.91 -32.74
CA SER A 30 39.49 20.11 -31.29
C SER A 30 39.30 21.57 -30.85
N ASP A 31 39.86 22.52 -31.59
CA ASP A 31 39.72 23.95 -31.30
C ASP A 31 38.29 24.47 -31.55
N ASP A 32 37.66 23.95 -32.60
CA ASP A 32 36.27 24.30 -32.93
C ASP A 32 35.28 23.81 -31.89
N ILE A 33 35.51 22.63 -31.29
CA ILE A 33 34.65 22.11 -30.19
C ILE A 33 34.70 23.05 -28.99
N ILE A 34 35.88 23.49 -28.58
CA ILE A 34 36.02 24.41 -27.45
C ILE A 34 35.27 25.72 -27.72
N THR A 35 35.45 26.24 -28.94
CA THR A 35 34.76 27.47 -29.39
C THR A 35 33.22 27.25 -29.41
N TYR A 36 32.75 26.12 -29.90
CA TYR A 36 31.33 25.78 -29.97
C TYR A 36 30.73 25.62 -28.58
N ILE A 37 31.41 24.95 -27.65
CA ILE A 37 30.99 24.85 -26.25
C ILE A 37 30.84 26.23 -25.61
N ARG A 38 31.82 27.11 -25.80
CA ARG A 38 31.78 28.49 -25.29
C ARG A 38 30.64 29.31 -25.89
N GLN A 39 30.31 29.09 -27.16
CA GLN A 39 29.13 29.72 -27.79
C GLN A 39 27.82 29.21 -27.19
N LEU A 40 27.68 27.90 -26.97
CA LEU A 40 26.50 27.33 -26.32
C LEU A 40 26.36 27.82 -24.89
N GLU A 41 27.46 27.84 -24.11
CA GLU A 41 27.45 28.39 -22.76
C GLU A 41 27.06 29.87 -22.74
N HIS A 42 27.52 30.63 -23.68
CA HIS A 42 27.16 32.06 -23.79
C HIS A 42 25.70 32.25 -24.17
N GLN A 43 25.16 31.47 -25.09
CA GLN A 43 23.76 31.50 -25.49
C GLN A 43 22.82 31.00 -24.39
N TRP A 44 23.28 30.01 -23.61
CA TRP A 44 22.49 29.38 -22.58
C TRP A 44 22.80 29.93 -21.18
N ARG A 45 23.70 30.91 -21.05
CA ARG A 45 23.93 31.62 -19.79
C ARG A 45 22.64 32.31 -19.39
N LEU A 46 21.92 31.65 -18.54
CA LEU A 46 20.96 32.26 -17.65
C LEU A 46 21.79 33.16 -16.73
N ASP A 47 21.45 34.43 -16.64
CA ASP A 47 22.10 35.33 -15.71
C ASP A 47 21.79 34.89 -14.29
N GLN A 48 22.62 33.98 -13.75
CA GLN A 48 22.51 33.43 -12.42
C GLN A 48 22.95 34.41 -11.34
N ARG A 49 22.71 35.68 -11.53
CA ARG A 49 22.98 36.67 -10.49
C ARG A 49 21.92 36.56 -9.39
N GLY A 50 22.12 35.55 -8.55
CA GLY A 50 21.72 35.60 -7.15
C GLY A 50 20.23 35.55 -6.82
N ASP A 51 19.32 35.55 -7.79
CA ASP A 51 17.88 35.53 -7.55
C ASP A 51 17.29 34.15 -7.94
N PRO A 52 16.84 33.35 -6.99
CA PRO A 52 16.29 32.02 -7.27
C PRO A 52 14.98 32.05 -8.10
N TRP A 53 14.42 33.25 -8.37
CA TRP A 53 13.14 33.44 -9.03
C TRP A 53 13.22 33.93 -10.48
N VAL A 54 14.39 34.39 -10.93
CA VAL A 54 14.67 34.85 -12.31
C VAL A 54 14.72 33.74 -13.39
N PRO A 55 14.75 32.46 -13.08
CA PRO A 55 14.97 31.41 -14.09
C PRO A 55 13.82 31.19 -15.08
N LEU A 56 12.56 31.53 -14.74
CA LEU A 56 11.42 31.16 -15.59
C LEU A 56 11.43 31.86 -16.94
N THR A 57 11.56 33.17 -16.97
CA THR A 57 11.58 33.94 -18.22
C THR A 57 12.76 33.57 -19.10
N ASN A 58 13.93 33.30 -18.51
CA ASN A 58 15.09 32.85 -19.25
C ASN A 58 14.98 31.41 -19.75
N GLY A 59 14.31 30.53 -18.99
CA GLY A 59 14.03 29.17 -19.45
C GLY A 59 13.21 29.14 -20.73
N PHE A 60 12.23 29.99 -20.87
CA PHE A 60 11.42 30.07 -22.09
C PHE A 60 12.22 30.47 -23.33
N LYS A 61 13.23 31.33 -23.24
CA LYS A 61 14.09 31.72 -24.35
C LYS A 61 14.87 30.56 -24.98
N HIS A 62 15.00 29.45 -24.29
CA HIS A 62 15.58 28.23 -24.86
C HIS A 62 14.63 27.49 -25.81
N PHE A 63 13.32 27.69 -25.68
CA PHE A 63 12.30 26.92 -26.40
C PHE A 63 11.42 27.77 -27.29
N TYR A 64 11.31 29.09 -27.03
CA TYR A 64 10.50 30.04 -27.77
C TYR A 64 11.34 31.13 -28.37
N GLN A 65 10.90 31.68 -29.50
CA GLN A 65 11.50 32.88 -30.11
C GLN A 65 10.95 34.13 -29.41
N ASP A 66 11.69 35.26 -29.47
CA ASP A 66 11.30 36.50 -28.81
C ASP A 66 9.90 37.01 -29.22
N ASN A 67 9.48 36.74 -30.44
CA ASN A 67 8.13 37.10 -30.94
C ASN A 67 6.99 36.20 -30.42
N GLU A 68 7.32 35.07 -29.86
CA GLU A 68 6.36 34.15 -29.24
C GLU A 68 6.17 34.43 -27.74
N LEU A 69 7.00 35.32 -27.18
CA LEU A 69 6.93 35.74 -25.80
C LEU A 69 6.17 37.06 -25.67
N ASP A 70 5.54 37.28 -24.54
CA ASP A 70 4.92 38.56 -24.17
C ASP A 70 5.97 39.55 -23.58
N GLU A 71 5.54 40.72 -23.17
CA GLU A 71 6.40 41.75 -22.57
C GLU A 71 7.06 41.32 -21.25
N SER A 72 6.48 40.33 -20.56
CA SER A 72 7.01 39.72 -19.33
C SER A 72 8.00 38.59 -19.61
N GLY A 73 8.19 38.21 -20.88
CA GLY A 73 9.01 37.09 -21.30
C GLY A 73 8.33 35.72 -21.14
N LEU A 74 7.00 35.70 -21.04
CA LEU A 74 6.19 34.48 -20.94
C LEU A 74 5.64 34.10 -22.32
N PRO A 75 5.52 32.82 -22.66
CA PRO A 75 4.97 32.39 -23.94
C PRO A 75 3.48 32.75 -24.05
N ARG A 76 3.11 33.30 -25.21
CA ARG A 76 1.71 33.63 -25.51
C ARG A 76 0.85 32.39 -25.70
N GLU A 77 1.46 31.31 -26.17
CA GLU A 77 0.83 30.01 -26.33
C GLU A 77 1.84 28.93 -25.97
N ILE A 78 1.40 27.90 -25.25
CA ILE A 78 2.25 26.81 -24.76
C ILE A 78 1.88 25.51 -25.45
N ASP A 79 2.85 24.95 -26.16
CA ASP A 79 2.77 23.66 -26.81
C ASP A 79 3.73 22.65 -26.13
N VAL A 80 3.16 21.77 -25.28
CA VAL A 80 3.92 20.81 -24.50
C VAL A 80 4.62 19.76 -25.36
N GLU A 81 3.99 19.36 -26.48
CA GLU A 81 4.56 18.36 -27.37
C GLU A 81 5.77 18.92 -28.12
N ARG A 82 5.66 20.16 -28.57
CA ARG A 82 6.76 20.90 -29.19
C ARG A 82 7.94 21.07 -28.21
N LEU A 83 7.67 21.38 -26.93
CA LEU A 83 8.72 21.51 -25.92
C LEU A 83 9.48 20.20 -25.70
N SER A 84 8.76 19.11 -25.60
CA SER A 84 9.37 17.79 -25.42
C SER A 84 10.26 17.42 -26.61
N GLU A 85 9.81 17.64 -27.82
CA GLU A 85 10.58 17.37 -29.03
C GLU A 85 11.84 18.26 -29.13
N GLN A 86 11.72 19.54 -28.77
CA GLN A 86 12.87 20.45 -28.76
C GLN A 86 13.92 20.05 -27.73
N ASN A 87 13.51 19.60 -26.55
CA ASN A 87 14.46 19.12 -25.55
C ASN A 87 15.20 17.87 -26.04
N LYS A 88 14.49 16.87 -26.55
CA LYS A 88 15.09 15.67 -27.15
C LYS A 88 16.13 16.01 -28.21
N ARG A 89 15.88 17.03 -29.04
CA ARG A 89 16.81 17.48 -30.07
C ARG A 89 18.08 18.08 -29.48
N LYS A 90 17.96 18.91 -28.45
CA LYS A 90 19.12 19.47 -27.71
C LYS A 90 19.97 18.36 -27.12
N GLN A 91 19.35 17.42 -26.45
CA GLN A 91 20.04 16.27 -25.86
C GLN A 91 20.80 15.44 -26.90
N ARG A 92 20.22 15.25 -28.09
CA ARG A 92 20.90 14.55 -29.20
C ARG A 92 22.14 15.32 -29.69
N VAL A 93 22.06 16.65 -29.82
CA VAL A 93 23.23 17.47 -30.23
C VAL A 93 24.33 17.42 -29.16
N LEU A 94 23.96 17.49 -27.87
CA LEU A 94 24.92 17.38 -26.77
C LEU A 94 25.56 15.99 -26.70
N GLY A 95 24.79 14.94 -26.99
CA GLY A 95 25.32 13.58 -27.11
C GLY A 95 26.34 13.43 -28.25
N GLU A 96 26.06 14.00 -29.42
CA GLU A 96 27.03 14.01 -30.55
C GLU A 96 28.29 14.79 -30.20
N LEU A 97 28.16 15.92 -29.51
CA LEU A 97 29.28 16.71 -29.05
C LEU A 97 30.15 15.92 -28.04
N TYR A 98 29.53 15.22 -27.14
CA TYR A 98 30.17 14.28 -26.21
C TYR A 98 30.96 13.21 -26.97
N HIS A 99 30.34 12.50 -27.90
CA HIS A 99 30.97 11.43 -28.67
C HIS A 99 32.09 11.95 -29.52
N ARG A 100 31.97 13.14 -30.11
CA ARG A 100 33.03 13.77 -30.91
C ARG A 100 34.22 14.15 -30.04
N SER A 101 33.98 14.70 -28.85
CA SER A 101 35.05 15.07 -27.92
C SER A 101 35.85 13.86 -27.44
N VAL A 102 35.16 12.74 -27.17
CA VAL A 102 35.82 11.47 -26.83
C VAL A 102 36.64 10.93 -28.00
N ALA A 103 36.06 10.96 -29.22
CA ALA A 103 36.76 10.47 -30.42
C ALA A 103 38.02 11.26 -30.77
N LEU A 104 38.06 12.54 -30.43
CA LEU A 104 39.24 13.40 -30.60
C LEU A 104 40.26 13.30 -29.44
N GLY A 105 39.93 12.55 -28.37
CA GLY A 105 40.79 12.40 -27.21
C GLY A 105 40.89 13.64 -26.32
N ILE A 106 39.96 14.59 -26.43
CA ILE A 106 39.99 15.87 -25.68
C ILE A 106 38.91 15.96 -24.60
N PHE A 107 38.14 14.91 -24.39
CA PHE A 107 36.99 14.94 -23.47
C PHE A 107 37.40 15.21 -22.00
N ASP A 108 38.51 14.65 -21.57
CA ASP A 108 39.07 14.82 -20.23
C ASP A 108 40.24 15.83 -20.18
N ASP A 109 40.58 16.46 -21.31
CA ASP A 109 41.65 17.44 -21.35
C ASP A 109 41.26 18.72 -20.61
N GLU A 110 42.26 19.32 -19.93
CA GLU A 110 42.12 20.62 -19.29
C GLU A 110 42.23 21.74 -20.32
N THR A 111 41.30 22.70 -20.26
CA THR A 111 41.33 23.89 -21.11
C THR A 111 41.50 25.14 -20.25
N GLU A 112 42.32 26.11 -20.70
CA GLU A 112 42.40 27.41 -20.06
C GLU A 112 41.17 28.25 -20.38
N ASP A 113 40.54 28.83 -19.36
CA ASP A 113 39.46 29.81 -19.50
C ASP A 113 39.92 31.18 -18.96
N ILE A 114 39.52 32.25 -19.63
CA ILE A 114 39.86 33.62 -19.26
C ILE A 114 39.30 34.03 -17.89
N ASN A 115 38.21 33.40 -17.45
CA ASN A 115 37.51 33.75 -16.22
C ASN A 115 37.62 32.70 -15.12
N ASP A 116 38.10 31.50 -15.43
CA ASP A 116 38.17 30.39 -14.48
C ASP A 116 39.35 29.54 -14.85
N ASN A 117 40.30 29.43 -14.04
CA ASN A 117 41.60 28.88 -14.28
C ASN A 117 41.60 27.65 -15.17
N THR A 118 41.58 26.54 -14.96
CA THR A 118 41.53 25.35 -15.82
C THR A 118 40.32 24.49 -15.55
N PHE A 119 39.59 24.04 -16.58
CA PHE A 119 38.51 23.06 -16.41
C PHE A 119 38.46 22.06 -17.57
N LYS A 120 37.85 20.91 -17.31
CA LYS A 120 37.78 19.81 -18.28
C LYS A 120 36.61 20.00 -19.22
N ILE A 121 36.77 19.63 -20.48
CA ILE A 121 35.68 19.63 -21.48
C ILE A 121 34.53 18.74 -21.04
N SER A 122 34.78 17.58 -20.42
CA SER A 122 33.79 16.71 -19.81
C SER A 122 32.91 17.46 -18.82
N THR A 123 33.49 18.27 -17.97
CA THR A 123 32.73 19.05 -16.96
C THR A 123 31.82 20.09 -17.64
N ARG A 124 32.30 20.74 -18.73
CA ARG A 124 31.50 21.72 -19.46
C ARG A 124 30.33 21.08 -20.21
N ILE A 125 30.56 19.97 -20.89
CA ILE A 125 29.50 19.25 -21.61
C ILE A 125 28.42 18.77 -20.62
N ASN A 126 28.81 18.17 -19.49
CA ASN A 126 27.85 17.75 -18.46
C ASN A 126 27.07 18.94 -17.91
N ARG A 127 27.73 20.08 -17.66
CA ARG A 127 27.02 21.31 -17.24
C ARG A 127 26.01 21.81 -18.26
N LEU A 128 26.30 21.70 -19.56
CA LEU A 128 25.35 22.07 -20.61
C LEU A 128 24.15 21.10 -20.64
N ILE A 129 24.37 19.82 -20.40
CA ILE A 129 23.29 18.81 -20.28
C ILE A 129 22.38 19.17 -19.10
N ASP A 130 22.97 19.38 -17.92
CA ASP A 130 22.24 19.77 -16.72
C ASP A 130 21.43 21.07 -16.95
N MET A 131 22.03 22.09 -17.57
CA MET A 131 21.33 23.34 -17.88
C MET A 131 20.16 23.15 -18.86
N ALA A 132 20.30 22.26 -19.85
CA ALA A 132 19.21 21.97 -20.78
C ALA A 132 18.06 21.24 -20.11
N ASP A 133 18.35 20.31 -19.22
CA ASP A 133 17.35 19.56 -18.46
C ASP A 133 16.63 20.47 -17.44
N ASP A 134 17.37 21.29 -16.70
CA ASP A 134 16.79 22.25 -15.75
C ASP A 134 15.86 23.25 -16.45
N ALA A 135 16.28 23.76 -17.62
CA ALA A 135 15.45 24.68 -18.41
C ALA A 135 14.17 24.01 -18.91
N TYR A 136 14.27 22.77 -19.43
CA TYR A 136 13.12 22.01 -19.89
C TYR A 136 12.14 21.73 -18.74
N GLU A 137 12.62 21.23 -17.62
CA GLU A 137 11.82 20.95 -16.44
C GLU A 137 11.07 22.19 -15.95
N THR A 138 11.74 23.34 -15.92
CA THR A 138 11.15 24.60 -15.51
C THR A 138 10.02 25.02 -16.45
N VAL A 139 10.23 24.96 -17.76
CA VAL A 139 9.24 25.33 -18.79
C VAL A 139 8.08 24.35 -18.80
N PHE A 140 8.35 23.07 -18.71
CA PHE A 140 7.33 22.02 -18.67
C PHE A 140 6.38 22.17 -17.47
N ARG A 141 6.91 22.52 -16.31
CA ARG A 141 6.14 22.78 -15.11
C ARG A 141 5.25 24.02 -15.26
N TYR A 142 5.79 25.09 -15.80
CA TYR A 142 5.02 26.30 -16.04
C TYR A 142 3.90 26.08 -17.07
N SER A 143 4.13 25.33 -18.15
CA SER A 143 3.11 25.03 -19.16
C SER A 143 1.89 24.35 -18.55
N ARG A 144 2.10 23.35 -17.74
CA ARG A 144 1.03 22.64 -17.04
C ARG A 144 0.23 23.55 -16.12
N GLN A 145 0.88 24.52 -15.50
CA GLN A 145 0.21 25.47 -14.63
C GLN A 145 -0.61 26.51 -15.40
N TYR A 146 -0.08 26.98 -16.52
CA TYR A 146 -0.77 27.91 -17.40
C TYR A 146 -2.07 27.31 -17.96
N GLU A 147 -2.07 26.04 -18.35
CA GLU A 147 -3.27 25.31 -18.76
C GLU A 147 -4.33 25.28 -17.65
N ARG A 148 -3.93 25.12 -16.41
CA ARG A 148 -4.86 25.08 -15.26
C ARG A 148 -5.52 26.42 -15.01
N ILE A 149 -4.79 27.49 -15.10
CA ILE A 149 -5.31 28.85 -14.86
C ILE A 149 -6.31 29.23 -15.94
N ASN A 150 -6.05 28.86 -17.18
CA ASN A 150 -6.85 29.26 -18.34
C ASN A 150 -7.99 28.28 -18.67
N ASN A 151 -8.02 27.10 -18.05
CA ASN A 151 -9.07 26.11 -18.27
C ASN A 151 -9.95 25.96 -17.01
N PRO A 152 -11.11 26.64 -16.92
CA PRO A 152 -11.98 26.59 -15.74
C PRO A 152 -12.64 25.22 -15.50
N THR A 153 -12.58 24.30 -16.46
CA THR A 153 -13.07 22.91 -16.32
C THR A 153 -11.98 21.95 -15.84
N TYR A 154 -10.76 22.45 -15.64
CA TYR A 154 -9.66 21.64 -15.15
C TYR A 154 -9.91 21.19 -13.72
N THR A 155 -10.22 19.92 -13.55
CA THR A 155 -10.15 19.27 -12.24
C THR A 155 -8.68 19.00 -11.95
N PRO A 156 -8.09 19.55 -10.88
CA PRO A 156 -6.71 19.28 -10.56
C PRO A 156 -6.52 17.77 -10.36
N VAL A 157 -5.74 17.16 -11.22
CA VAL A 157 -5.14 15.86 -10.88
C VAL A 157 -4.28 16.16 -9.66
N GLU A 158 -4.53 15.51 -8.53
CA GLU A 158 -4.11 15.85 -7.17
C GLU A 158 -2.60 16.04 -6.92
N LYS A 159 -1.74 16.18 -7.93
CA LYS A 159 -0.29 16.05 -7.77
C LYS A 159 0.59 16.95 -8.64
N ASP A 160 0.12 18.14 -8.99
CA ASP A 160 0.96 19.04 -9.76
C ASP A 160 1.85 19.92 -8.87
N ALA A 161 3.12 19.63 -8.87
CA ALA A 161 4.14 20.39 -8.15
C ALA A 161 4.29 21.87 -8.63
N ASP A 162 3.71 22.19 -9.78
CA ASP A 162 3.96 23.43 -10.49
C ASP A 162 3.26 24.66 -9.90
N HIS A 163 2.17 24.45 -9.15
CA HIS A 163 1.38 25.55 -8.62
C HIS A 163 2.16 26.46 -7.66
N THR A 164 3.11 25.90 -6.93
CA THR A 164 3.89 26.67 -5.95
C THR A 164 5.03 27.44 -6.59
N LEU A 165 5.63 26.91 -7.66
CA LEU A 165 6.60 27.65 -8.48
C LEU A 165 5.97 28.92 -9.07
N PHE A 166 4.75 28.82 -9.61
CA PHE A 166 4.04 29.97 -10.11
C PHE A 166 3.77 31.00 -9.00
N ARG A 167 3.33 30.57 -7.82
CA ARG A 167 3.14 31.47 -6.67
C ARG A 167 4.43 32.22 -6.35
N CYS A 168 5.54 31.53 -6.30
CA CYS A 168 6.85 32.12 -6.00
C CYS A 168 7.33 33.12 -7.06
N THR A 169 6.97 32.94 -8.32
CA THR A 169 7.38 33.84 -9.41
C THR A 169 6.51 35.08 -9.55
N THR A 170 5.27 35.04 -9.03
CA THR A 170 4.30 36.17 -9.15
C THR A 170 4.15 36.99 -7.88
N MET A 171 4.69 36.53 -6.74
CA MET A 171 4.61 37.23 -5.46
C MET A 171 5.78 38.20 -5.29
N ASP A 172 5.47 39.42 -4.83
CA ASP A 172 6.50 40.31 -4.29
C ASP A 172 6.91 39.81 -2.91
N LEU A 173 8.17 39.39 -2.78
CA LEU A 173 8.71 38.87 -1.53
C LEU A 173 8.76 39.90 -0.41
N GLU A 174 8.82 41.20 -0.75
CA GLU A 174 8.83 42.31 0.23
C GLU A 174 7.46 42.45 0.92
N GLU A 175 6.36 42.05 0.28
CA GLU A 175 5.00 42.08 0.85
C GLU A 175 4.72 40.92 1.82
N LEU A 176 5.57 39.90 1.84
CA LEU A 176 5.37 38.71 2.68
C LEU A 176 5.81 38.92 4.12
N SER A 177 5.01 38.47 5.05
CA SER A 177 5.42 38.41 6.46
C SER A 177 6.64 37.49 6.64
N SER A 178 7.43 37.74 7.68
CA SER A 178 8.59 36.88 8.02
C SER A 178 8.24 35.39 8.15
N PHE A 179 7.02 35.09 8.62
CA PHE A 179 6.55 33.70 8.71
C PHE A 179 6.27 33.11 7.32
N GLN A 180 5.66 33.88 6.42
CA GLN A 180 5.43 33.44 5.05
C GLN A 180 6.73 33.22 4.29
N GLN A 181 7.70 34.12 4.48
CA GLN A 181 9.05 33.94 3.91
C GLN A 181 9.72 32.65 4.43
N LEU A 182 9.55 32.34 5.74
CA LEU A 182 10.02 31.09 6.33
C LEU A 182 9.36 29.87 5.67
N ILE A 183 8.05 29.88 5.53
CA ILE A 183 7.33 28.77 4.90
C ILE A 183 7.77 28.56 3.45
N LEU A 184 7.91 29.64 2.67
CA LEU A 184 8.41 29.55 1.30
C LEU A 184 9.83 29.01 1.24
N ALA A 185 10.71 29.43 2.16
CA ALA A 185 12.07 28.91 2.24
C ALA A 185 12.10 27.38 2.49
N LEU A 186 11.25 26.91 3.42
CA LEU A 186 11.13 25.50 3.71
C LEU A 186 10.54 24.71 2.53
N LEU A 187 9.49 25.22 1.90
CA LEU A 187 8.89 24.62 0.72
C LEU A 187 9.86 24.56 -0.47
N ASN A 188 10.65 25.60 -0.67
CA ASN A 188 11.70 25.58 -1.68
C ASN A 188 12.76 24.53 -1.40
N ASP A 189 13.22 24.40 -0.16
CA ASP A 189 14.18 23.39 0.21
C ASP A 189 13.62 21.98 -0.03
N THR A 190 12.36 21.73 0.32
CA THR A 190 11.70 20.43 0.03
C THR A 190 11.60 20.17 -1.46
N TYR A 191 11.30 21.20 -2.25
CA TYR A 191 11.17 21.10 -3.70
C TYR A 191 12.53 20.82 -4.38
N VAL A 192 13.54 21.63 -4.10
CA VAL A 192 14.89 21.48 -4.66
C VAL A 192 15.48 20.12 -4.32
N ASN A 193 15.23 19.65 -3.10
CA ASN A 193 15.69 18.35 -2.64
C ASN A 193 14.80 17.20 -3.10
N ASN A 194 13.75 17.43 -3.90
CA ASN A 194 12.75 16.44 -4.30
C ASN A 194 12.25 15.63 -3.10
N THR A 195 11.88 16.34 -2.03
CA THR A 195 11.40 15.72 -0.79
C THR A 195 9.89 15.66 -0.81
N ARG A 196 9.32 14.54 -0.43
CA ARG A 196 7.87 14.33 -0.28
C ARG A 196 7.53 13.94 1.14
N ARG A 197 6.29 14.10 1.55
CA ARG A 197 5.84 13.72 2.91
C ARG A 197 5.02 12.44 2.87
N TYR A 198 5.15 11.66 3.95
CA TYR A 198 4.32 10.50 4.20
C TYR A 198 4.17 10.25 5.69
N LYS A 199 2.93 10.25 6.19
CA LYS A 199 2.61 9.97 7.61
C LYS A 199 3.52 10.71 8.60
N GLY A 200 3.72 12.02 8.40
CA GLY A 200 4.55 12.86 9.27
C GLY A 200 6.06 12.76 9.06
N ASN A 201 6.50 12.00 8.07
CA ASN A 201 7.90 11.87 7.69
C ASN A 201 8.20 12.60 6.37
N CYS A 202 9.43 13.07 6.24
CA CYS A 202 10.03 13.49 4.98
C CYS A 202 10.63 12.28 4.28
N CYS A 203 10.35 12.11 2.99
CA CYS A 203 10.77 10.96 2.21
C CYS A 203 11.58 11.38 0.99
N LYS A 204 12.54 10.55 0.60
CA LYS A 204 13.26 10.66 -0.68
C LYS A 204 13.04 9.43 -1.54
N GLN A 205 13.02 9.62 -2.84
CA GLN A 205 12.93 8.55 -3.81
C GLN A 205 14.16 7.64 -3.70
N ILE A 206 13.94 6.34 -3.75
CA ILE A 206 14.99 5.34 -3.75
C ILE A 206 15.51 5.22 -5.19
N VAL A 207 16.83 5.26 -5.33
CA VAL A 207 17.53 5.00 -6.59
C VAL A 207 18.29 3.69 -6.44
N THR A 208 18.23 2.84 -7.47
CA THR A 208 18.96 1.56 -7.48
C THR A 208 20.46 1.79 -7.57
N VAL A 209 21.25 0.75 -7.32
CA VAL A 209 22.72 0.80 -7.46
C VAL A 209 23.12 1.16 -8.91
N ASP A 210 22.33 0.73 -9.89
CA ASP A 210 22.55 1.01 -11.31
C ASP A 210 22.05 2.41 -11.74
N GLY A 211 21.58 3.23 -10.79
CA GLY A 211 21.15 4.61 -11.04
C GLY A 211 19.70 4.78 -11.50
N TYR A 212 18.90 3.71 -11.57
CA TYR A 212 17.49 3.83 -11.93
C TYR A 212 16.64 4.39 -10.76
N PRO A 213 15.87 5.47 -10.98
CA PRO A 213 14.93 5.95 -9.99
C PRO A 213 13.76 4.94 -9.86
N THR A 214 13.60 4.38 -8.68
CA THR A 214 12.49 3.48 -8.40
C THR A 214 11.19 4.26 -8.21
N LYS A 215 10.05 3.56 -8.14
CA LYS A 215 8.77 4.17 -7.74
C LYS A 215 8.58 4.19 -6.22
N ALA A 216 9.57 3.79 -5.44
CA ALA A 216 9.50 3.72 -3.97
C ALA A 216 10.20 4.92 -3.31
N TRP A 217 9.70 5.28 -2.12
CA TRP A 217 10.20 6.40 -1.32
C TRP A 217 10.53 5.93 0.09
N LYS A 218 11.66 6.36 0.60
CA LYS A 218 12.14 6.03 1.94
C LYS A 218 12.07 7.25 2.86
N ALA A 219 11.55 7.06 4.07
CA ALA A 219 11.62 8.06 5.12
C ALA A 219 13.08 8.37 5.48
N ILE A 220 13.44 9.66 5.49
CA ILE A 220 14.78 10.15 5.84
C ILE A 220 14.82 10.83 7.20
N SER A 221 13.71 11.45 7.61
CA SER A 221 13.55 12.14 8.88
C SER A 221 12.07 12.39 9.16
N THR A 222 11.72 12.74 10.38
CA THR A 222 10.42 13.37 10.66
C THR A 222 10.40 14.79 10.10
N ILE A 223 9.21 15.36 9.84
CA ILE A 223 9.07 16.77 9.42
C ILE A 223 9.73 17.70 10.44
N LYS A 224 9.60 17.40 11.72
CA LYS A 224 10.24 18.17 12.79
C LYS A 224 11.76 18.19 12.67
N GLU A 225 12.39 17.02 12.52
CA GLU A 225 13.83 16.90 12.35
C GLU A 225 14.31 17.59 11.08
N TYR A 226 13.52 17.49 10.00
CA TYR A 226 13.80 18.16 8.74
C TYR A 226 13.86 19.68 8.89
N VAL A 227 12.86 20.29 9.52
CA VAL A 227 12.81 21.73 9.77
C VAL A 227 14.01 22.19 10.60
N TYR A 228 14.38 21.45 11.66
CA TYR A 228 15.60 21.76 12.42
C TYR A 228 16.89 21.53 11.63
N GLY A 229 16.92 20.56 10.74
CA GLY A 229 18.06 20.33 9.83
C GLY A 229 18.26 21.47 8.83
N VAL A 230 17.18 22.02 8.29
CA VAL A 230 17.22 23.24 7.45
C VAL A 230 17.72 24.44 8.28
N ALA A 231 17.19 24.63 9.51
CA ALA A 231 17.67 25.69 10.39
C ALA A 231 19.18 25.64 10.65
N GLN A 232 19.74 24.45 10.80
CA GLN A 232 21.19 24.28 11.03
C GLN A 232 22.04 24.73 9.84
N LYS A 233 21.52 24.61 8.63
CA LYS A 233 22.21 24.96 7.38
C LYS A 233 21.87 26.35 6.86
N GLU A 234 20.87 27.00 7.46
CA GLU A 234 20.31 28.26 6.96
C GLU A 234 21.29 29.42 7.21
N THR A 235 21.66 30.10 6.16
CA THR A 235 22.57 31.26 6.17
C THR A 235 21.83 32.61 6.21
N ARG A 236 20.56 32.64 5.82
CA ARG A 236 19.73 33.86 5.85
C ARG A 236 19.30 34.15 7.27
N PHE A 237 19.76 35.28 7.80
CA PHE A 237 19.57 35.64 9.20
C PHE A 237 18.11 35.66 9.64
N GLU A 238 17.21 36.25 8.87
CA GLU A 238 15.79 36.35 9.24
C GLU A 238 15.09 34.98 9.27
N VAL A 239 15.41 34.08 8.32
CA VAL A 239 14.88 32.72 8.32
C VAL A 239 15.42 31.93 9.51
N TRP A 240 16.72 31.98 9.75
CA TRP A 240 17.35 31.33 10.92
C TRP A 240 16.79 31.86 12.24
N LYS A 241 16.61 33.18 12.37
CA LYS A 241 16.03 33.82 13.54
C LYS A 241 14.61 33.36 13.82
N ASN A 242 13.76 33.24 12.77
CA ASN A 242 12.40 32.74 12.90
C ASN A 242 12.36 31.26 13.31
N LEU A 243 13.22 30.41 12.75
CA LEU A 243 13.32 28.99 13.09
C LEU A 243 13.82 28.76 14.53
N THR A 244 14.71 29.63 15.04
CA THR A 244 15.40 29.45 16.32
C THR A 244 14.86 30.32 17.45
N SER A 245 13.95 31.27 17.17
CA SER A 245 13.35 32.12 18.19
C SER A 245 12.49 31.32 19.17
N LYS A 246 12.34 31.82 20.40
CA LYS A 246 11.51 31.20 21.44
C LYS A 246 10.02 31.27 21.17
N GLY A 247 9.58 31.79 20.04
CA GLY A 247 8.17 31.88 19.63
C GLY A 247 7.58 30.57 19.10
N SER A 248 6.33 30.63 18.66
CA SER A 248 5.60 29.50 18.08
C SER A 248 6.01 29.19 16.63
N ALA A 249 6.78 30.07 15.98
CA ALA A 249 7.03 30.03 14.54
C ALA A 249 7.55 28.68 14.02
N ALA A 250 8.51 28.07 14.71
CA ALA A 250 9.01 26.75 14.31
C ALA A 250 7.92 25.66 14.47
N LYS A 251 7.12 25.73 15.53
CA LYS A 251 6.00 24.80 15.77
C LYS A 251 4.89 25.00 14.73
N ASP A 252 4.57 26.24 14.43
CA ASP A 252 3.54 26.59 13.44
C ASP A 252 3.99 26.19 12.04
N ALA A 253 5.28 26.33 11.71
CA ALA A 253 5.85 25.83 10.46
C ALA A 253 5.80 24.31 10.36
N ILE A 254 6.13 23.57 11.43
CA ILE A 254 6.01 22.10 11.48
C ILE A 254 4.56 21.68 11.27
N ASN A 255 3.61 22.33 11.96
CA ASN A 255 2.18 22.03 11.82
C ASN A 255 1.71 22.32 10.38
N TYR A 256 2.11 23.47 9.83
CA TYR A 256 1.78 23.82 8.44
C TYR A 256 2.29 22.77 7.46
N LEU A 257 3.57 22.41 7.52
CA LEU A 257 4.16 21.40 6.62
C LEU A 257 3.56 20.02 6.80
N SER A 258 3.05 19.70 7.99
CA SER A 258 2.41 18.41 8.26
C SER A 258 1.05 18.27 7.56
N GLU A 259 0.35 19.39 7.37
CA GLU A 259 -1.03 19.41 6.87
C GLU A 259 -1.19 20.17 5.53
N CYS A 260 -0.14 20.86 5.07
CA CYS A 260 -0.22 21.66 3.85
C CYS A 260 -0.53 20.79 2.63
N LYS A 261 -1.21 21.39 1.66
CA LYS A 261 -1.46 20.79 0.34
C LYS A 261 -0.58 21.42 -0.75
N ASP A 262 0.53 22.02 -0.34
CA ASP A 262 1.47 22.64 -1.27
C ASP A 262 2.18 21.59 -2.13
N MET A 263 2.24 21.89 -3.41
CA MET A 263 2.79 20.98 -4.41
C MET A 263 4.32 20.88 -4.37
N GLN A 264 4.98 21.81 -3.71
CA GLN A 264 6.43 21.73 -3.43
C GLN A 264 6.77 20.69 -2.36
N PHE A 265 5.80 20.28 -1.53
CA PHE A 265 5.94 19.25 -0.53
C PHE A 265 4.76 18.28 -0.59
N PRO A 266 4.59 17.56 -1.70
CA PRO A 266 3.43 16.71 -1.93
C PRO A 266 3.37 15.52 -0.98
N GLU A 267 2.16 15.11 -0.64
CA GLU A 267 1.93 13.90 0.11
C GLU A 267 2.02 12.69 -0.81
N ILE A 268 2.78 11.69 -0.39
CA ILE A 268 2.88 10.42 -1.09
C ILE A 268 1.59 9.64 -0.91
N GLN A 269 1.02 9.19 -2.02
CA GLN A 269 -0.05 8.21 -2.04
C GLN A 269 0.48 6.93 -2.66
N LYS A 270 0.71 5.95 -1.80
CA LYS A 270 1.23 4.65 -2.22
C LYS A 270 0.13 3.82 -2.86
N ASN A 271 0.47 3.18 -3.97
CA ASN A 271 -0.37 2.15 -4.57
C ASN A 271 -0.06 0.81 -3.91
N ARG A 272 -1.05 0.21 -3.20
CA ARG A 272 -0.88 -1.03 -2.46
C ARG A 272 -0.56 -2.24 -3.33
N HIS A 273 -0.84 -2.17 -4.63
CA HIS A 273 -0.60 -3.26 -5.58
C HIS A 273 0.72 -3.15 -6.33
N VAL A 274 1.57 -2.18 -5.98
CA VAL A 274 2.83 -1.93 -6.68
C VAL A 274 4.01 -2.04 -5.73
N TRP A 275 4.97 -2.88 -6.07
CA TRP A 275 6.23 -3.06 -5.34
C TRP A 275 7.41 -2.77 -6.25
N SER A 276 8.42 -2.09 -5.73
CA SER A 276 9.68 -1.84 -6.43
C SER A 276 10.75 -2.83 -6.00
N PHE A 277 11.57 -3.24 -6.95
CA PHE A 277 12.70 -4.15 -6.78
C PHE A 277 13.96 -3.53 -7.40
N ASN A 278 15.12 -4.16 -7.25
CA ASN A 278 16.37 -3.65 -7.85
C ASN A 278 16.32 -3.60 -9.38
N ASN A 279 15.57 -4.45 -10.03
CA ASN A 279 15.53 -4.59 -11.48
C ASN A 279 14.21 -4.17 -12.14
N GLY A 280 13.24 -3.63 -11.39
CA GLY A 280 11.96 -3.20 -11.94
C GLY A 280 10.86 -3.07 -10.91
N ILE A 281 9.62 -2.98 -11.37
CA ILE A 281 8.43 -2.93 -10.53
C ILE A 281 7.50 -4.11 -10.81
N PHE A 282 6.90 -4.64 -9.76
CA PHE A 282 5.83 -5.62 -9.82
C PHE A 282 4.50 -4.94 -9.57
N VAL A 283 3.58 -5.06 -10.52
CA VAL A 283 2.20 -4.58 -10.46
C VAL A 283 1.30 -5.78 -10.22
N GLY A 284 0.77 -5.89 -9.02
CA GLY A 284 -0.02 -7.05 -8.58
C GLY A 284 -1.46 -7.05 -9.06
N LYS A 285 -1.96 -5.93 -9.61
CA LYS A 285 -3.32 -5.82 -10.14
C LYS A 285 -3.34 -4.99 -11.40
N GLU A 286 -3.61 -5.62 -12.51
CA GLU A 286 -3.78 -4.96 -13.79
C GLU A 286 -4.86 -5.67 -14.61
N TRP A 287 -5.78 -4.90 -15.19
CA TRP A 287 -6.84 -5.47 -16.02
C TRP A 287 -6.27 -5.92 -17.35
N CYS A 288 -6.48 -7.17 -17.72
CA CYS A 288 -6.14 -7.73 -19.02
C CYS A 288 -7.41 -7.88 -19.89
N PRO A 289 -7.62 -7.02 -20.89
CA PRO A 289 -8.81 -7.09 -21.74
C PRO A 289 -8.93 -8.41 -22.50
N GLU A 290 -7.79 -8.98 -22.90
CA GLU A 290 -7.74 -10.24 -23.66
C GLU A 290 -8.24 -11.44 -22.84
N LYS A 291 -7.96 -11.44 -21.54
CA LYS A 291 -8.38 -12.49 -20.60
C LYS A 291 -9.72 -12.18 -19.94
N GLY A 292 -10.18 -10.92 -20.00
CA GLY A 292 -11.33 -10.45 -19.22
C GLY A 292 -11.13 -10.62 -17.70
N ALA A 293 -9.90 -10.49 -17.23
CA ALA A 293 -9.50 -10.83 -15.86
C ALA A 293 -8.35 -9.93 -15.37
N TYR A 294 -8.25 -9.79 -14.05
CA TYR A 294 -7.07 -9.16 -13.46
C TYR A 294 -5.87 -10.09 -13.50
N THR A 295 -4.72 -9.54 -13.87
CA THR A 295 -3.43 -10.20 -13.91
C THR A 295 -2.39 -9.40 -13.13
N CYS A 296 -1.24 -10.00 -12.90
CA CYS A 296 -0.08 -9.30 -12.35
C CYS A 296 1.05 -9.31 -13.38
N ASN A 297 1.81 -8.22 -13.44
CA ASN A 297 2.88 -8.03 -14.42
C ASN A 297 4.14 -7.46 -13.74
N PHE A 298 5.28 -7.74 -14.35
CA PHE A 298 6.55 -7.16 -13.94
C PHE A 298 7.11 -6.29 -15.08
N TYR A 299 7.57 -5.11 -14.73
CA TYR A 299 8.11 -4.12 -15.65
C TYR A 299 9.55 -3.80 -15.27
N LYS A 300 10.50 -4.17 -16.11
CA LYS A 300 11.90 -3.80 -15.94
C LYS A 300 12.08 -2.31 -16.16
N TYR A 301 12.99 -1.65 -15.42
CA TYR A 301 13.24 -0.21 -15.53
C TYR A 301 13.68 0.24 -16.92
N ASP A 302 14.37 -0.63 -17.65
CA ASP A 302 14.90 -0.39 -19.01
C ASP A 302 13.89 -0.74 -20.12
N SER A 303 12.65 -1.09 -19.80
CA SER A 303 11.64 -1.49 -20.78
C SER A 303 10.74 -0.34 -21.25
N ASP A 304 10.35 -0.35 -22.52
CA ASP A 304 9.37 0.60 -23.07
C ASP A 304 8.03 0.55 -22.30
N LYS A 305 7.63 -0.62 -21.84
CA LYS A 305 6.41 -0.79 -21.05
C LYS A 305 6.47 -0.05 -19.72
N TYR A 306 7.64 -0.03 -19.08
CA TYR A 306 7.84 0.75 -17.85
C TYR A 306 7.70 2.25 -18.11
N ALA A 307 8.25 2.72 -19.24
CA ALA A 307 8.16 4.13 -19.63
C ALA A 307 6.71 4.60 -19.91
N CYS A 308 5.82 3.66 -20.28
CA CYS A 308 4.39 3.93 -20.50
C CYS A 308 3.55 3.94 -19.22
N LEU A 309 4.12 3.52 -18.10
CA LEU A 309 3.38 3.52 -16.82
C LEU A 309 3.14 4.94 -16.31
N ASP A 310 2.02 5.14 -15.65
CA ASP A 310 1.70 6.41 -15.01
C ASP A 310 2.88 6.87 -14.11
N PRO A 311 3.46 8.04 -14.41
CA PRO A 311 4.59 8.57 -13.66
C PRO A 311 4.24 8.86 -12.19
N THR A 312 2.95 9.04 -11.87
CA THR A 312 2.49 9.33 -10.51
C THR A 312 2.41 8.12 -9.59
N ILE A 313 2.53 6.91 -10.15
CA ILE A 313 2.51 5.68 -9.36
C ILE A 313 3.65 5.70 -8.33
N VAL A 314 3.29 5.44 -7.08
CA VAL A 314 4.25 5.23 -5.98
C VAL A 314 4.09 3.82 -5.44
N SER A 315 5.18 3.08 -5.40
CA SER A 315 5.21 1.72 -4.83
C SER A 315 4.96 1.72 -3.33
N CYS A 316 4.26 0.71 -2.84
CA CYS A 316 4.01 0.55 -1.41
C CYS A 316 5.29 0.15 -0.65
N LYS A 317 6.24 -0.52 -1.33
CA LYS A 317 7.49 -0.97 -0.73
C LYS A 317 8.60 -1.12 -1.76
N PHE A 318 9.84 -0.99 -1.28
CA PHE A 318 11.06 -1.37 -2.00
C PHE A 318 11.67 -2.63 -1.39
N PHE A 319 11.93 -3.63 -2.22
CA PHE A 319 12.74 -4.78 -1.89
C PHE A 319 14.12 -4.62 -2.50
N ASP A 320 15.15 -4.58 -1.67
CA ASP A 320 16.55 -4.54 -2.12
C ASP A 320 17.01 -5.92 -2.61
N LEU A 321 16.24 -6.48 -3.52
CA LEU A 321 16.41 -7.80 -4.13
C LEU A 321 15.95 -7.74 -5.59
N PRO A 322 16.51 -8.57 -6.49
CA PRO A 322 15.98 -8.72 -7.83
C PRO A 322 14.67 -9.51 -7.81
N PHE A 323 13.75 -9.14 -8.67
CA PHE A 323 12.52 -9.88 -8.91
C PHE A 323 12.67 -10.83 -10.10
N LYS A 324 12.17 -12.05 -9.94
CA LYS A 324 12.08 -13.05 -11.01
C LYS A 324 10.61 -13.32 -11.32
N GLU A 325 10.22 -13.05 -12.55
CA GLU A 325 8.81 -13.07 -12.98
C GLU A 325 8.21 -14.49 -13.07
N HIS A 326 9.03 -15.50 -13.33
CA HIS A 326 8.56 -16.88 -13.57
C HIS A 326 7.42 -16.96 -14.61
N SER A 327 7.55 -16.20 -15.70
CA SER A 327 6.58 -16.18 -16.80
C SER A 327 6.47 -17.50 -17.55
N ASP A 328 7.50 -18.34 -17.44
CA ASP A 328 7.57 -19.71 -17.95
C ASP A 328 6.70 -20.70 -17.16
N ILE A 329 6.25 -20.33 -15.95
CA ILE A 329 5.43 -21.18 -15.09
C ILE A 329 3.96 -20.74 -15.19
N GLU A 330 3.14 -21.53 -15.87
CA GLU A 330 1.71 -21.23 -16.06
C GLU A 330 0.93 -21.43 -14.76
N ASN A 331 1.08 -22.60 -14.12
CA ASN A 331 0.41 -22.90 -12.86
C ASN A 331 1.16 -22.26 -11.69
N TRP A 332 0.52 -21.32 -11.01
CA TRP A 332 1.11 -20.61 -9.87
C TRP A 332 1.58 -21.54 -8.73
N TRP A 333 0.97 -22.71 -8.58
CA TRP A 333 1.37 -23.67 -7.56
C TRP A 333 2.80 -24.17 -7.75
N ASP A 334 3.25 -24.31 -8.99
CA ASP A 334 4.58 -24.84 -9.34
C ASP A 334 5.70 -23.80 -9.14
N ILE A 335 5.37 -22.54 -8.81
CA ILE A 335 6.37 -21.53 -8.44
C ILE A 335 7.08 -21.99 -7.15
N PRO A 336 8.42 -22.16 -7.16
CA PRO A 336 9.13 -22.74 -6.04
C PRO A 336 9.26 -21.72 -4.88
N THR A 337 8.79 -22.12 -3.70
CA THR A 337 8.96 -21.37 -2.45
C THR A 337 9.34 -22.34 -1.33
N PRO A 338 10.52 -22.99 -1.42
CA PRO A 338 10.86 -24.12 -0.58
C PRO A 338 10.94 -23.79 0.92
N HIS A 339 11.40 -22.58 1.28
CA HIS A 339 11.55 -22.22 2.69
C HIS A 339 10.20 -21.86 3.33
N PHE A 340 9.36 -21.14 2.62
CA PHE A 340 8.01 -20.87 3.10
C PHE A 340 7.15 -22.12 3.13
N GLN A 341 7.21 -22.95 2.09
CA GLN A 341 6.50 -24.22 2.01
C GLN A 341 6.92 -25.17 3.15
N SER A 342 8.20 -25.21 3.52
CA SER A 342 8.69 -26.08 4.58
C SER A 342 8.04 -25.87 5.94
N ILE A 343 7.56 -24.65 6.22
CA ILE A 343 6.83 -24.34 7.47
C ILE A 343 5.48 -25.07 7.49
N MET A 344 4.81 -25.11 6.35
CA MET A 344 3.50 -25.77 6.20
C MET A 344 3.66 -27.30 6.14
N ASP A 345 4.68 -27.78 5.44
CA ASP A 345 5.01 -29.22 5.35
C ASP A 345 5.36 -29.78 6.72
N TYR A 346 6.08 -29.01 7.56
CA TYR A 346 6.38 -29.41 8.93
C TYR A 346 5.10 -29.63 9.74
N GLN A 347 4.03 -28.88 9.49
CA GLN A 347 2.73 -29.07 10.12
C GLN A 347 1.93 -30.22 9.51
N ASN A 348 2.40 -30.85 8.45
CA ASN A 348 1.71 -31.89 7.65
C ASN A 348 0.37 -31.38 7.08
N PHE A 349 0.32 -30.16 6.63
CA PHE A 349 -0.86 -29.68 5.91
C PHE A 349 -0.93 -30.37 4.54
N GLU A 350 -2.14 -30.78 4.17
CA GLU A 350 -2.41 -31.28 2.83
C GLU A 350 -2.23 -30.16 1.79
N GLU A 351 -1.95 -30.52 0.56
CA GLU A 351 -1.69 -29.58 -0.53
C GLU A 351 -2.76 -28.48 -0.64
N GLU A 352 -4.03 -28.87 -0.63
CA GLU A 352 -5.13 -27.93 -0.74
C GLU A 352 -5.18 -26.92 0.43
N VAL A 353 -4.78 -27.34 1.63
CA VAL A 353 -4.68 -26.45 2.80
C VAL A 353 -3.51 -25.48 2.65
N CYS A 354 -2.38 -25.96 2.08
CA CYS A 354 -1.25 -25.10 1.74
C CYS A 354 -1.59 -24.09 0.64
N ARG A 355 -2.33 -24.50 -0.40
CA ARG A 355 -2.80 -23.60 -1.47
C ARG A 355 -3.58 -22.43 -0.90
N TRP A 356 -4.49 -22.68 0.06
CA TRP A 356 -5.26 -21.63 0.72
C TRP A 356 -4.39 -20.66 1.56
N MET A 357 -3.23 -21.09 2.05
CA MET A 357 -2.30 -20.18 2.73
C MET A 357 -1.73 -19.13 1.75
N TYR A 358 -1.37 -19.54 0.53
CA TYR A 358 -0.92 -18.61 -0.51
C TYR A 358 -2.07 -17.70 -0.97
N VAL A 359 -3.26 -18.25 -1.15
CA VAL A 359 -4.46 -17.47 -1.52
C VAL A 359 -4.74 -16.38 -0.48
N MET A 360 -4.74 -16.73 0.82
CA MET A 360 -4.95 -15.75 1.88
C MET A 360 -3.79 -14.78 2.02
N GLY A 361 -2.53 -15.20 1.79
CA GLY A 361 -1.39 -14.31 1.71
C GLY A 361 -1.51 -13.28 0.60
N GLY A 362 -2.00 -13.71 -0.57
CA GLY A 362 -2.30 -12.81 -1.70
C GLY A 362 -3.46 -11.87 -1.41
N ARG A 363 -4.53 -12.36 -0.76
CA ARG A 363 -5.68 -11.54 -0.36
C ARG A 363 -5.29 -10.36 0.54
N LEU A 364 -4.24 -10.51 1.37
CA LEU A 364 -3.71 -9.41 2.17
C LEU A 364 -3.14 -8.26 1.32
N CYS A 365 -2.88 -8.49 0.04
CA CYS A 365 -2.37 -7.48 -0.89
C CYS A 365 -3.49 -6.65 -1.55
N PHE A 366 -4.76 -6.93 -1.26
CA PHE A 366 -5.92 -6.27 -1.86
C PHE A 366 -6.84 -5.70 -0.79
N ASP A 367 -7.67 -4.71 -1.16
CA ASP A 367 -8.71 -4.22 -0.27
C ASP A 367 -9.80 -5.29 -0.07
N ILE A 368 -10.44 -5.29 1.08
CA ILE A 368 -11.58 -6.15 1.32
C ILE A 368 -12.69 -5.79 0.34
N GLY A 369 -13.27 -6.79 -0.33
CA GLY A 369 -14.32 -6.59 -1.31
C GLY A 369 -13.86 -6.09 -2.69
N GLU A 370 -12.55 -6.00 -2.93
CA GLU A 370 -12.01 -5.46 -4.18
C GLU A 370 -12.13 -6.43 -5.37
N ILE A 371 -11.92 -7.73 -5.14
CA ILE A 371 -12.05 -8.78 -6.17
C ILE A 371 -12.98 -9.89 -5.72
N ASP A 372 -13.01 -10.20 -4.41
CA ASP A 372 -13.86 -11.22 -3.83
C ASP A 372 -14.93 -10.63 -2.91
N HIS A 373 -15.97 -11.39 -2.64
CA HIS A 373 -17.00 -11.09 -1.63
C HIS A 373 -16.89 -11.98 -0.38
N TRP A 374 -15.70 -12.55 -0.15
CA TRP A 374 -15.46 -13.46 0.96
C TRP A 374 -15.37 -12.71 2.29
N GLN A 375 -16.29 -12.99 3.16
CA GLN A 375 -16.34 -12.42 4.51
C GLN A 375 -15.53 -13.27 5.48
N ILE A 376 -14.21 -13.43 5.22
CA ILE A 376 -13.33 -14.28 6.02
C ILE A 376 -12.00 -13.59 6.35
N ILE A 377 -11.42 -14.00 7.48
CA ILE A 377 -10.09 -13.61 7.91
C ILE A 377 -9.28 -14.86 8.26
N PRO A 378 -8.03 -15.00 7.80
CA PRO A 378 -7.16 -16.10 8.18
C PRO A 378 -6.77 -16.03 9.65
N PHE A 379 -6.85 -17.18 10.33
CA PHE A 379 -6.45 -17.34 11.73
C PHE A 379 -5.49 -18.52 11.90
N LEU A 380 -4.26 -18.24 12.32
CA LEU A 380 -3.26 -19.26 12.59
C LEU A 380 -3.36 -19.67 14.06
N LYS A 381 -4.13 -20.76 14.33
CA LYS A 381 -4.33 -21.33 15.66
C LYS A 381 -3.26 -22.36 15.97
N GLY A 382 -2.81 -22.44 17.22
CA GLY A 382 -1.99 -23.59 17.67
C GLY A 382 -0.99 -23.25 18.76
N ILE A 383 -0.19 -24.25 19.10
CA ILE A 383 0.75 -24.18 20.22
C ILE A 383 1.91 -23.21 19.99
N ALA A 384 2.60 -22.88 21.07
CA ALA A 384 3.81 -22.03 21.00
C ALA A 384 4.92 -22.72 20.18
N ARG A 385 5.79 -21.94 19.53
CA ARG A 385 6.91 -22.42 18.72
C ARG A 385 6.48 -23.34 17.57
N SER A 386 5.39 -23.07 16.89
CA SER A 386 4.88 -23.88 15.77
C SER A 386 5.02 -23.22 14.40
N GLY A 387 5.60 -22.02 14.29
CA GLY A 387 5.81 -21.29 13.02
C GLY A 387 4.74 -20.25 12.69
N LYS A 388 3.65 -20.13 13.47
CA LYS A 388 2.57 -19.13 13.24
C LYS A 388 3.09 -17.70 13.11
N SER A 389 3.81 -17.24 14.14
CA SER A 389 4.34 -15.88 14.20
C SER A 389 5.38 -15.64 13.09
N THR A 390 6.12 -16.66 12.66
CA THR A 390 7.05 -16.57 11.52
C THR A 390 6.30 -16.24 10.24
N ILE A 391 5.22 -16.96 9.92
CA ILE A 391 4.38 -16.67 8.74
C ILE A 391 3.84 -15.24 8.80
N ILE A 392 3.26 -14.83 9.93
CA ILE A 392 2.63 -13.52 10.08
C ILE A 392 3.66 -12.39 10.01
N THR A 393 4.76 -12.50 10.80
CA THR A 393 5.66 -11.36 11.03
C THR A 393 6.89 -11.34 10.12
N LYS A 394 7.35 -12.51 9.65
CA LYS A 394 8.55 -12.63 8.81
C LYS A 394 8.21 -12.76 7.32
N VAL A 395 6.95 -13.08 6.97
CA VAL A 395 6.52 -13.17 5.59
C VAL A 395 5.46 -12.09 5.30
N PHE A 396 4.23 -12.27 5.73
CA PHE A 396 3.12 -11.42 5.29
C PHE A 396 3.23 -9.96 5.74
N LYS A 397 3.71 -9.70 6.97
CA LYS A 397 4.02 -8.34 7.42
C LYS A 397 5.02 -7.65 6.49
N LYS A 398 5.99 -8.40 5.97
CA LYS A 398 7.08 -7.86 5.16
C LYS A 398 6.70 -7.55 3.72
N PHE A 399 5.46 -7.82 3.28
CA PHE A 399 4.97 -7.36 1.98
C PHE A 399 4.79 -5.85 1.92
N TYR A 400 4.67 -5.18 3.07
CA TYR A 400 4.51 -3.74 3.19
C TYR A 400 5.58 -3.12 4.10
N GLU A 401 5.71 -1.80 4.05
CA GLU A 401 6.54 -1.08 5.01
C GLU A 401 5.90 -1.10 6.40
N ASN A 402 6.72 -0.93 7.45
CA ASN A 402 6.23 -0.99 8.83
C ASN A 402 5.14 0.04 9.12
N ASP A 403 5.20 1.23 8.48
CA ASP A 403 4.21 2.30 8.64
C ASP A 403 2.86 1.97 7.98
N ASP A 404 2.83 1.00 7.09
CA ASP A 404 1.66 0.57 6.33
C ASP A 404 1.10 -0.78 6.80
N CYS A 405 1.83 -1.46 7.68
CA CYS A 405 1.38 -2.66 8.36
C CYS A 405 1.10 -2.36 9.84
N ARG A 406 -0.16 -2.39 10.23
CA ARG A 406 -0.59 -2.08 11.60
C ARG A 406 -0.70 -3.34 12.46
N THR A 407 -0.44 -3.20 13.75
CA THR A 407 -0.56 -4.31 14.69
C THR A 407 -1.77 -4.11 15.61
N LEU A 408 -2.69 -5.07 15.57
CA LEU A 408 -3.81 -5.13 16.48
C LEU A 408 -3.33 -5.71 17.82
N SER A 409 -3.39 -4.91 18.88
CA SER A 409 -3.01 -5.30 20.23
C SER A 409 -4.17 -5.96 20.98
N ASN A 410 -3.90 -6.92 21.84
CA ASN A 410 -4.91 -7.49 22.76
C ASN A 410 -5.52 -6.44 23.69
N ASN A 411 -4.73 -5.44 24.08
CA ASN A 411 -5.15 -4.32 24.92
C ASN A 411 -5.58 -3.12 24.10
N ILE A 412 -6.29 -3.36 22.98
CA ILE A 412 -6.83 -2.29 22.16
C ILE A 412 -7.77 -1.42 23.00
N GLU A 413 -7.56 -0.11 22.96
CA GLU A 413 -8.42 0.84 23.67
C GLU A 413 -9.81 0.85 23.02
N ARG A 414 -10.86 0.49 23.77
CA ARG A 414 -12.23 0.34 23.26
C ARG A 414 -12.72 1.56 22.46
N LYS A 415 -12.35 2.77 22.87
CA LYS A 415 -12.83 4.00 22.22
C LYS A 415 -11.99 4.46 21.02
N PHE A 416 -10.68 4.28 21.08
CA PHE A 416 -9.75 4.82 20.07
C PHE A 416 -8.89 3.74 19.40
N GLY A 417 -9.16 2.49 19.71
CA GLY A 417 -8.30 1.38 19.29
C GLY A 417 -8.25 1.20 17.77
N LEU A 418 -9.39 1.33 17.11
CA LEU A 418 -9.45 1.20 15.65
C LEU A 418 -8.73 2.34 14.92
N ALA A 419 -8.60 3.52 15.55
CA ALA A 419 -7.81 4.63 15.02
C ALA A 419 -6.33 4.29 14.81
N SER A 420 -5.82 3.27 15.49
CA SER A 420 -4.43 2.84 15.34
C SER A 420 -4.17 1.92 14.14
N ILE A 421 -5.23 1.37 13.53
CA ILE A 421 -5.11 0.35 12.49
C ILE A 421 -5.86 0.66 11.19
N TYR A 422 -6.78 1.63 11.17
CA TYR A 422 -7.66 1.89 10.02
C TYR A 422 -6.93 2.41 8.77
N ASP A 423 -5.77 3.06 8.92
CA ASP A 423 -4.99 3.69 7.86
C ASP A 423 -3.86 2.80 7.31
N GLY A 424 -3.84 1.54 7.71
CA GLY A 424 -2.87 0.55 7.22
C GLY A 424 -3.35 -0.17 5.96
N PHE A 425 -2.41 -0.63 5.13
CA PHE A 425 -2.74 -1.54 4.03
C PHE A 425 -3.13 -2.93 4.55
N VAL A 426 -2.52 -3.35 5.66
CA VAL A 426 -2.82 -4.62 6.30
C VAL A 426 -2.70 -4.46 7.81
N PHE A 427 -3.54 -5.16 8.56
CA PHE A 427 -3.32 -5.30 9.99
C PHE A 427 -2.97 -6.75 10.35
N ILE A 428 -2.12 -6.90 11.34
CA ILE A 428 -1.71 -8.19 11.86
C ILE A 428 -1.98 -8.28 13.35
N ALA A 429 -2.34 -9.45 13.83
CA ALA A 429 -2.38 -9.76 15.26
C ALA A 429 -1.67 -11.11 15.48
N PRO A 430 -0.35 -11.11 15.66
CA PRO A 430 0.45 -12.34 15.69
C PRO A 430 0.22 -13.19 16.95
N GLU A 431 -0.37 -12.60 18.00
CA GLU A 431 -0.64 -13.30 19.27
C GLU A 431 -1.92 -12.77 19.90
N VAL A 432 -3.04 -13.28 19.44
CA VAL A 432 -4.37 -12.98 19.98
C VAL A 432 -4.65 -13.88 21.16
N LYS A 433 -5.14 -13.30 22.26
CA LYS A 433 -5.59 -14.01 23.45
C LYS A 433 -7.12 -14.12 23.50
N GLY A 434 -7.61 -15.03 24.34
CA GLY A 434 -9.04 -15.24 24.53
C GLY A 434 -9.80 -13.99 25.01
N ASP A 435 -9.11 -13.05 25.66
CA ASP A 435 -9.65 -11.81 26.23
C ASP A 435 -9.46 -10.57 25.34
N LEU A 436 -9.34 -10.76 24.02
CA LEU A 436 -9.21 -9.65 23.07
C LEU A 436 -10.36 -8.63 23.27
N CYS A 437 -9.98 -7.37 23.50
CA CYS A 437 -10.92 -6.28 23.81
C CYS A 437 -11.60 -5.66 22.57
N LEU A 438 -11.62 -6.35 21.42
CA LEU A 438 -12.35 -5.93 20.21
C LEU A 438 -13.81 -6.36 20.32
N GLU A 439 -14.74 -5.44 20.12
CA GLU A 439 -16.17 -5.75 20.12
C GLU A 439 -16.54 -6.67 18.94
N GLN A 440 -17.43 -7.62 19.18
CA GLN A 440 -17.82 -8.61 18.18
C GLN A 440 -18.40 -7.97 16.91
N ALA A 441 -19.24 -6.94 17.06
CA ALA A 441 -19.85 -6.24 15.94
C ALA A 441 -18.80 -5.52 15.09
N GLU A 442 -17.83 -4.85 15.72
CA GLU A 442 -16.72 -4.19 15.03
C GLU A 442 -15.85 -5.18 14.25
N PHE A 443 -15.54 -6.33 14.87
CA PHE A 443 -14.82 -7.40 14.19
C PHE A 443 -15.58 -7.91 12.96
N GLN A 444 -16.89 -8.10 13.07
CA GLN A 444 -17.70 -8.56 11.95
C GLN A 444 -17.70 -7.55 10.80
N SER A 445 -17.91 -6.27 11.09
CA SER A 445 -17.89 -5.21 10.09
C SER A 445 -16.50 -5.06 9.44
N MET A 446 -15.41 -5.14 10.22
CA MET A 446 -14.05 -5.14 9.70
C MET A 446 -13.80 -6.29 8.71
N VAL A 447 -14.25 -7.50 9.03
CA VAL A 447 -14.04 -8.67 8.15
C VAL A 447 -14.90 -8.63 6.91
N SER A 448 -16.09 -8.02 7.01
CA SER A 448 -17.04 -7.91 5.89
C SER A 448 -16.80 -6.68 4.99
N GLY A 449 -15.90 -5.75 5.38
CA GLY A 449 -15.69 -4.51 4.64
C GLY A 449 -16.82 -3.49 4.80
N GLU A 450 -17.57 -3.58 5.89
CA GLU A 450 -18.67 -2.66 6.20
C GLU A 450 -18.15 -1.40 6.88
N ASP A 451 -19.05 -0.41 7.03
CA ASP A 451 -18.76 0.83 7.75
C ASP A 451 -18.45 0.57 9.23
N VAL A 452 -17.36 1.15 9.68
CA VAL A 452 -16.90 1.10 11.08
C VAL A 452 -16.74 2.51 11.63
N SER A 453 -17.20 2.72 12.86
CA SER A 453 -17.00 4.01 13.54
C SER A 453 -15.61 4.13 14.11
N VAL A 454 -14.82 5.07 13.60
CA VAL A 454 -13.46 5.35 14.08
C VAL A 454 -13.44 6.69 14.80
N ALA A 455 -13.04 6.65 16.08
CA ALA A 455 -12.86 7.83 16.90
C ALA A 455 -11.36 8.15 17.03
N VAL A 456 -10.94 9.28 16.47
CA VAL A 456 -9.57 9.80 16.61
C VAL A 456 -9.52 10.81 17.74
N LYS A 457 -8.44 10.83 18.53
CA LYS A 457 -8.28 11.81 19.62
C LYS A 457 -8.33 13.23 19.07
N HIS A 458 -9.15 14.07 19.70
CA HIS A 458 -9.38 15.47 19.35
C HIS A 458 -10.14 15.71 18.02
N GLU A 459 -10.67 14.68 17.40
CA GLU A 459 -11.52 14.75 16.22
C GLU A 459 -12.93 14.21 16.51
N LYS A 460 -13.89 14.54 15.64
CA LYS A 460 -15.20 13.89 15.67
C LYS A 460 -15.08 12.47 15.16
N ALA A 461 -15.76 11.52 15.81
CA ALA A 461 -15.87 10.17 15.29
C ALA A 461 -16.47 10.21 13.86
N ARG A 462 -15.90 9.43 12.96
CA ARG A 462 -16.33 9.32 11.56
C ARG A 462 -16.60 7.87 11.21
N SER A 463 -17.61 7.63 10.39
CA SER A 463 -17.82 6.34 9.76
C SER A 463 -16.89 6.23 8.57
N ILE A 464 -16.21 5.11 8.47
CA ILE A 464 -15.33 4.77 7.35
C ILE A 464 -15.65 3.37 6.84
N GLU A 465 -15.67 3.19 5.54
CA GLU A 465 -15.70 1.88 4.91
C GLU A 465 -14.38 1.16 5.20
N TRP A 466 -14.43 -0.02 5.80
CA TRP A 466 -13.23 -0.75 6.19
C TRP A 466 -12.63 -1.52 5.01
N LYS A 467 -11.43 -1.17 4.60
CA LYS A 467 -10.74 -1.75 3.45
C LYS A 467 -9.53 -2.62 3.80
N SER A 468 -8.95 -2.41 4.98
CA SER A 468 -7.71 -3.08 5.39
C SER A 468 -7.97 -4.56 5.71
N PRO A 469 -7.39 -5.52 4.95
CA PRO A 469 -7.43 -6.93 5.30
C PRO A 469 -6.52 -7.22 6.49
N GLY A 470 -6.74 -8.36 7.13
CA GLY A 470 -5.92 -8.73 8.29
C GLY A 470 -5.61 -10.21 8.37
N ILE A 471 -4.66 -10.54 9.24
CA ILE A 471 -4.33 -11.91 9.65
C ILE A 471 -4.14 -11.99 11.14
N LEU A 472 -4.75 -13.01 11.74
CA LEU A 472 -4.69 -13.26 13.16
C LEU A 472 -3.90 -14.53 13.47
N GLY A 473 -3.25 -14.56 14.63
CA GLY A 473 -2.61 -15.76 15.16
C GLY A 473 -2.78 -15.84 16.66
N GLY A 474 -2.89 -17.04 17.19
CA GLY A 474 -3.05 -17.24 18.64
C GLY A 474 -3.05 -18.71 19.01
N ASN A 475 -3.02 -18.98 20.32
CA ASN A 475 -3.14 -20.36 20.79
C ASN A 475 -4.60 -20.84 20.73
N GLU A 476 -5.52 -19.92 20.91
CA GLU A 476 -6.97 -20.13 20.87
C GLU A 476 -7.67 -18.98 20.17
N ILE A 477 -8.87 -19.22 19.66
CA ILE A 477 -9.72 -18.19 19.08
C ILE A 477 -10.30 -17.36 20.23
N PRO A 478 -10.42 -16.02 20.11
CA PRO A 478 -11.00 -15.16 21.12
C PRO A 478 -12.38 -15.62 21.59
N ASN A 479 -12.63 -15.49 22.89
CA ASN A 479 -13.87 -15.91 23.55
C ASN A 479 -15.04 -14.92 23.27
N TRP A 480 -15.30 -14.63 22.01
CA TRP A 480 -16.52 -13.91 21.68
C TRP A 480 -17.74 -14.79 21.99
N LYS A 481 -18.75 -14.21 22.63
CA LYS A 481 -20.03 -14.92 22.91
C LYS A 481 -20.83 -15.11 21.61
N ASP A 482 -20.34 -15.99 20.76
CA ASP A 482 -20.92 -16.24 19.43
C ASP A 482 -21.89 -17.43 19.44
N ASN A 483 -23.10 -17.21 19.96
CA ASN A 483 -24.14 -18.26 19.95
C ASN A 483 -24.71 -18.49 18.55
N SER A 484 -24.65 -17.50 17.67
CA SER A 484 -25.22 -17.57 16.31
C SER A 484 -24.26 -18.21 15.28
N GLY A 485 -22.95 -18.33 15.62
CA GLY A 485 -21.92 -18.73 14.68
C GLY A 485 -21.48 -17.62 13.73
N SER A 486 -21.92 -16.39 14.00
CA SER A 486 -21.65 -15.24 13.13
C SER A 486 -20.18 -14.83 13.07
N VAL A 487 -19.44 -15.05 14.14
CA VAL A 487 -17.99 -14.83 14.20
C VAL A 487 -17.24 -16.00 13.57
N LEU A 488 -17.59 -17.22 13.95
CA LEU A 488 -16.87 -18.41 13.50
C LEU A 488 -16.93 -18.60 11.98
N ARG A 489 -18.06 -18.26 11.35
CA ARG A 489 -18.17 -18.30 9.88
C ARG A 489 -17.22 -17.31 9.16
N ARG A 490 -16.68 -16.31 9.88
CA ARG A 490 -15.74 -15.33 9.36
C ARG A 490 -14.28 -15.70 9.59
N ILE A 491 -14.00 -16.75 10.33
CA ILE A 491 -12.64 -17.18 10.66
C ILE A 491 -12.27 -18.41 9.84
N LEU A 492 -11.19 -18.30 9.06
CA LEU A 492 -10.60 -19.43 8.34
C LEU A 492 -9.38 -19.94 9.13
N PRO A 493 -9.51 -21.06 9.87
CA PRO A 493 -8.50 -21.46 10.85
C PRO A 493 -7.51 -22.50 10.31
N TRP A 494 -6.21 -22.26 10.43
CA TRP A 494 -5.15 -23.27 10.33
C TRP A 494 -4.74 -23.73 11.72
N ASN A 495 -4.61 -25.05 11.94
CA ASN A 495 -4.24 -25.62 13.23
C ASN A 495 -2.76 -26.06 13.25
N PHE A 496 -1.89 -25.23 13.81
CA PHE A 496 -0.46 -25.47 13.99
C PHE A 496 -0.23 -26.32 15.25
N SER A 497 -0.42 -27.62 15.13
CA SER A 497 -0.40 -28.57 16.26
C SER A 497 0.99 -29.13 16.58
N LYS A 498 1.99 -28.97 15.68
CA LYS A 498 3.33 -29.49 15.86
C LYS A 498 4.29 -28.40 16.32
N GLN A 499 4.95 -28.63 17.46
CA GLN A 499 5.99 -27.77 17.96
C GLN A 499 7.31 -28.00 17.21
N VAL A 500 8.00 -26.93 16.84
CA VAL A 500 9.33 -27.01 16.24
C VAL A 500 10.35 -27.32 17.33
N MET A 501 10.92 -28.52 17.28
CA MET A 501 11.91 -28.98 18.24
C MET A 501 13.28 -28.40 17.98
N THR A 502 13.70 -28.36 16.71
CA THR A 502 14.98 -27.79 16.25
C THR A 502 14.69 -26.67 15.26
N ALA A 503 14.93 -25.44 15.69
CA ALA A 503 14.74 -24.28 14.82
C ALA A 503 15.94 -24.12 13.87
N ASP A 504 15.67 -23.80 12.61
CA ASP A 504 16.70 -23.35 11.67
C ASP A 504 17.08 -21.91 12.00
N PRO A 505 18.31 -21.63 12.47
CA PRO A 505 18.73 -20.27 12.85
C PRO A 505 18.78 -19.29 11.66
N HIS A 506 18.84 -19.82 10.43
CA HIS A 506 18.92 -19.05 9.18
C HIS A 506 17.59 -19.00 8.44
N LEU A 507 16.50 -19.47 9.03
CA LEU A 507 15.19 -19.47 8.36
C LEU A 507 14.73 -18.06 8.00
N ASP A 508 14.94 -17.09 8.90
CA ASP A 508 14.55 -15.70 8.67
C ASP A 508 15.26 -15.11 7.44
N ASP A 509 16.57 -15.32 7.32
CA ASP A 509 17.37 -14.85 6.17
C ASP A 509 16.95 -15.53 4.86
N LYS A 510 16.66 -16.84 4.93
CA LYS A 510 16.18 -17.62 3.78
C LYS A 510 14.81 -17.13 3.31
N LEU A 511 13.90 -16.86 4.24
CA LEU A 511 12.58 -16.28 3.94
C LEU A 511 12.71 -14.87 3.36
N ASP A 512 13.64 -14.05 3.85
CA ASP A 512 13.87 -12.71 3.33
C ASP A 512 14.31 -12.75 1.86
N GLN A 513 15.18 -13.68 1.49
CA GLN A 513 15.59 -13.89 0.09
C GLN A 513 14.45 -14.44 -0.78
N GLU A 514 13.53 -15.18 -0.21
CA GLU A 514 12.40 -15.79 -0.91
C GLU A 514 11.17 -14.86 -1.02
N LEU A 515 11.14 -13.74 -0.27
CA LEU A 515 9.99 -12.82 -0.22
C LEU A 515 9.45 -12.38 -1.59
N PRO A 516 10.28 -12.00 -2.58
CA PRO A 516 9.78 -11.61 -3.90
C PRO A 516 8.99 -12.71 -4.60
N ILE A 517 9.44 -13.96 -4.47
CA ILE A 517 8.81 -15.12 -5.09
C ILE A 517 7.56 -15.54 -4.33
N ILE A 518 7.59 -15.46 -2.98
CA ILE A 518 6.40 -15.72 -2.15
C ILE A 518 5.30 -14.70 -2.48
N LEU A 519 5.64 -13.40 -2.60
CA LEU A 519 4.71 -12.35 -3.00
C LEU A 519 4.06 -12.65 -4.36
N LEU A 520 4.88 -12.97 -5.36
CA LEU A 520 4.39 -13.35 -6.70
C LEU A 520 3.42 -14.52 -6.64
N LYS A 521 3.82 -15.61 -5.95
CA LYS A 521 3.00 -16.82 -5.82
C LYS A 521 1.69 -16.52 -5.11
N CYS A 522 1.72 -15.75 -4.02
CA CYS A 522 0.53 -15.33 -3.27
C CYS A 522 -0.42 -14.49 -4.14
N VAL A 523 0.08 -13.48 -4.85
CA VAL A 523 -0.74 -12.62 -5.69
C VAL A 523 -1.37 -13.43 -6.84
N ARG A 524 -0.61 -14.28 -7.52
CA ARG A 524 -1.14 -15.17 -8.58
C ARG A 524 -2.18 -16.14 -8.04
N ALA A 525 -1.94 -16.73 -6.87
CA ALA A 525 -2.88 -17.64 -6.21
C ALA A 525 -4.21 -16.96 -5.89
N TYR A 526 -4.14 -15.75 -5.33
CA TYR A 526 -5.35 -14.99 -5.00
C TYR A 526 -6.12 -14.56 -6.24
N LEU A 527 -5.46 -14.02 -7.26
CA LEU A 527 -6.10 -13.63 -8.51
C LEU A 527 -6.81 -14.80 -9.18
N ASP A 528 -6.18 -15.99 -9.21
CA ASP A 528 -6.78 -17.20 -9.77
C ASP A 528 -8.06 -17.61 -8.99
N TYR A 529 -7.96 -17.72 -7.67
CA TYR A 529 -9.08 -18.20 -6.84
C TYR A 529 -10.19 -17.15 -6.71
N ALA A 530 -9.84 -15.87 -6.51
CA ALA A 530 -10.82 -14.82 -6.35
C ALA A 530 -11.68 -14.66 -7.61
N GLN A 531 -11.08 -14.64 -8.80
CA GLN A 531 -11.83 -14.52 -10.05
C GLN A 531 -12.67 -15.78 -10.38
N LYS A 532 -12.23 -16.95 -9.91
CA LYS A 532 -12.95 -18.20 -10.13
C LYS A 532 -14.11 -18.39 -9.15
N TYR A 533 -14.00 -17.85 -7.94
CA TYR A 533 -14.91 -18.15 -6.82
C TYR A 533 -15.48 -16.89 -6.15
N SER A 534 -15.37 -15.71 -6.76
CA SER A 534 -15.80 -14.42 -6.17
C SER A 534 -17.22 -14.43 -5.65
N ASP A 535 -18.15 -15.02 -6.40
CA ASP A 535 -19.59 -15.01 -6.15
C ASP A 535 -20.09 -16.25 -5.41
N GLN A 536 -19.17 -17.13 -4.98
CA GLN A 536 -19.53 -18.35 -4.28
C GLN A 536 -19.37 -18.17 -2.77
N ASP A 537 -20.24 -18.84 -2.01
CA ASP A 537 -20.00 -18.98 -0.58
C ASP A 537 -18.69 -19.74 -0.38
N ILE A 538 -17.73 -19.04 0.22
CA ILE A 538 -16.38 -19.55 0.44
C ILE A 538 -16.36 -20.90 1.17
N TRP A 539 -17.32 -21.15 2.04
CA TRP A 539 -17.45 -22.40 2.78
C TRP A 539 -17.83 -23.59 1.91
N ASN A 540 -18.33 -23.36 0.70
CA ASN A 540 -18.55 -24.42 -0.29
C ASN A 540 -17.27 -24.73 -1.09
N VAL A 541 -16.30 -23.82 -1.12
CA VAL A 541 -15.06 -23.90 -1.89
C VAL A 541 -13.89 -24.44 -1.07
N VAL A 542 -13.77 -24.00 0.18
CA VAL A 542 -12.64 -24.42 1.06
C VAL A 542 -12.66 -25.92 1.37
N PRO A 543 -11.49 -26.55 1.53
CA PRO A 543 -11.36 -27.94 1.94
C PRO A 543 -12.12 -28.27 3.24
N GLY A 544 -12.53 -29.53 3.36
CA GLY A 544 -13.19 -30.06 4.57
C GLY A 544 -12.39 -29.86 5.86
N TYR A 545 -11.07 -29.76 5.74
CA TYR A 545 -10.16 -29.43 6.83
C TYR A 545 -10.62 -28.20 7.64
N PHE A 546 -10.94 -27.10 6.97
CA PHE A 546 -11.35 -25.85 7.64
C PHE A 546 -12.72 -25.98 8.32
N LYS A 547 -13.65 -26.68 7.67
CA LYS A 547 -14.98 -26.96 8.23
C LYS A 547 -14.89 -27.79 9.50
N ASN A 548 -14.01 -28.79 9.49
CA ASN A 548 -13.79 -29.67 10.65
C ASN A 548 -13.23 -28.89 11.84
N ILE A 549 -12.22 -28.02 11.61
CA ILE A 549 -11.66 -27.19 12.69
C ILE A 549 -12.69 -26.18 13.19
N GLN A 550 -13.43 -25.54 12.30
CA GLN A 550 -14.51 -24.63 12.67
C GLN A 550 -15.56 -25.34 13.54
N THR A 551 -15.94 -26.56 13.18
CA THR A 551 -16.87 -27.38 13.97
C THR A 551 -16.30 -27.71 15.35
N GLN A 552 -15.04 -28.13 15.44
CA GLN A 552 -14.36 -28.39 16.71
C GLN A 552 -14.33 -27.15 17.60
N VAL A 553 -13.98 -25.98 17.04
CA VAL A 553 -13.99 -24.72 17.78
C VAL A 553 -15.39 -24.35 18.23
N ALA A 554 -16.41 -24.52 17.37
CA ALA A 554 -17.80 -24.25 17.70
C ALA A 554 -18.29 -25.14 18.85
N MET A 555 -17.84 -26.39 18.94
CA MET A 555 -18.17 -27.29 20.05
C MET A 555 -17.57 -26.81 21.37
N VAL A 556 -16.36 -26.24 21.34
CA VAL A 556 -15.68 -25.75 22.55
C VAL A 556 -16.24 -24.39 22.99
N THR A 557 -16.54 -23.49 22.04
CA THR A 557 -16.98 -22.12 22.34
C THR A 557 -18.49 -21.96 22.56
N ASN A 558 -19.30 -22.87 22.00
CA ASN A 558 -20.75 -22.84 22.14
C ASN A 558 -21.23 -24.00 23.03
N SER A 559 -21.57 -23.69 24.27
CA SER A 559 -22.00 -24.65 25.27
C SER A 559 -23.19 -25.52 24.82
N LEU A 560 -24.13 -24.94 24.08
CA LEU A 560 -25.32 -25.67 23.58
C LEU A 560 -24.92 -26.65 22.46
N ARG A 561 -24.04 -26.27 21.53
CA ARG A 561 -23.49 -27.20 20.51
C ARG A 561 -22.70 -28.34 21.14
N ASN A 562 -21.91 -28.04 22.18
CA ASN A 562 -21.17 -29.02 22.96
C ASN A 562 -22.15 -30.02 23.59
N PHE A 563 -23.21 -29.53 24.25
CA PHE A 563 -24.25 -30.36 24.84
C PHE A 563 -24.99 -31.22 23.80
N LEU A 564 -25.37 -30.62 22.67
CA LEU A 564 -26.06 -31.36 21.56
C LEU A 564 -25.15 -32.41 20.91
N ALA A 565 -23.85 -32.35 21.06
CA ALA A 565 -22.89 -33.35 20.59
C ALA A 565 -22.52 -34.39 21.65
N SER A 566 -22.97 -34.22 22.88
CA SER A 566 -22.68 -35.13 24.02
C SER A 566 -23.50 -36.41 23.96
N GLU A 567 -23.05 -37.44 24.67
CA GLU A 567 -23.80 -38.70 24.87
C GLU A 567 -25.08 -38.52 25.69
N LYS A 568 -25.30 -37.35 26.32
CA LYS A 568 -26.52 -37.02 27.09
C LYS A 568 -27.72 -36.69 26.22
N VAL A 569 -27.57 -36.75 24.89
CA VAL A 569 -28.62 -36.36 23.94
C VAL A 569 -28.85 -37.46 22.89
N LYS A 570 -30.08 -37.73 22.55
CA LYS A 570 -30.48 -38.60 21.44
C LYS A 570 -31.32 -37.82 20.44
N PHE A 571 -31.07 -38.01 19.15
CA PHE A 571 -31.86 -37.41 18.07
C PHE A 571 -32.78 -38.44 17.41
N GLY A 572 -33.93 -38.03 16.98
CA GLY A 572 -34.89 -38.85 16.24
C GLY A 572 -36.19 -38.10 15.95
N GLU A 573 -36.77 -38.29 14.77
CA GLU A 573 -37.95 -37.56 14.30
C GLU A 573 -39.19 -37.68 15.24
N GLU A 574 -39.33 -38.83 15.88
CA GLU A 574 -40.43 -39.11 16.82
C GLU A 574 -40.14 -38.66 18.28
N LEU A 575 -38.88 -38.23 18.53
CA LEU A 575 -38.47 -37.85 19.88
C LEU A 575 -38.88 -36.42 20.20
N PHE A 576 -39.14 -36.18 21.47
CA PHE A 576 -39.36 -34.85 22.01
C PHE A 576 -39.00 -34.80 23.49
N CYS A 577 -38.63 -33.60 23.94
CA CYS A 577 -38.29 -33.36 25.35
C CYS A 577 -38.95 -32.07 25.85
N PRO A 578 -39.52 -32.05 27.05
CA PRO A 578 -39.96 -30.80 27.68
C PRO A 578 -38.82 -29.82 27.84
N GLN A 579 -38.97 -28.59 27.34
CA GLN A 579 -37.94 -27.56 27.38
C GLN A 579 -37.34 -27.35 28.77
N LYS A 580 -38.17 -27.46 29.81
CA LYS A 580 -37.73 -27.30 31.20
C LYS A 580 -36.73 -28.40 31.60
N ILE A 581 -36.99 -29.66 31.21
CA ILE A 581 -36.09 -30.80 31.49
C ILE A 581 -34.79 -30.62 30.68
N PHE A 582 -34.92 -30.28 29.40
CA PHE A 582 -33.77 -30.01 28.56
C PHE A 582 -32.84 -28.93 29.18
N ILE A 583 -33.40 -27.81 29.64
CA ILE A 583 -32.63 -26.72 30.28
C ILE A 583 -31.96 -27.21 31.57
N GLN A 584 -32.62 -28.05 32.34
CA GLN A 584 -32.07 -28.59 33.59
C GLN A 584 -30.82 -29.45 33.30
N ILE A 585 -30.91 -30.40 32.37
CA ILE A 585 -29.80 -31.30 31.99
C ILE A 585 -28.69 -30.50 31.30
N PHE A 586 -29.06 -29.54 30.47
CA PHE A 586 -28.08 -28.61 29.86
C PHE A 586 -27.30 -27.79 30.90
N ASN A 587 -27.99 -27.25 31.92
CA ASN A 587 -27.31 -26.50 32.98
C ASN A 587 -26.38 -27.40 33.82
N GLN A 588 -26.79 -28.63 34.08
CA GLN A 588 -25.97 -29.63 34.75
C GLN A 588 -24.69 -29.93 33.91
N HIS A 589 -24.87 -30.18 32.61
CA HIS A 589 -23.71 -30.37 31.69
C HIS A 589 -22.76 -29.17 31.68
N CYS A 590 -23.31 -27.95 31.71
CA CYS A 590 -22.49 -26.73 31.79
C CYS A 590 -21.72 -26.66 33.11
N GLN A 591 -22.28 -27.05 34.24
CA GLN A 591 -21.61 -27.09 35.53
C GLN A 591 -20.46 -28.12 35.56
N GLU A 592 -20.74 -29.34 35.07
CA GLU A 592 -19.76 -30.44 34.99
C GLU A 592 -18.54 -30.08 34.12
N ASN A 593 -18.77 -29.32 33.05
CA ASN A 593 -17.72 -28.91 32.11
C ASN A 593 -17.18 -27.49 32.36
N ASN A 594 -17.46 -26.88 33.51
CA ASN A 594 -17.08 -25.51 33.86
C ASN A 594 -17.46 -24.45 32.80
N LEU A 595 -18.58 -24.68 32.10
CA LEU A 595 -19.14 -23.72 31.14
C LEU A 595 -20.00 -22.70 31.90
N GLY A 596 -20.02 -21.46 31.45
CA GLY A 596 -20.75 -20.38 32.10
C GLY A 596 -22.29 -20.64 32.16
N LYS A 597 -22.99 -19.88 33.02
CA LYS A 597 -24.46 -19.90 33.05
C LYS A 597 -25.03 -19.12 31.85
N PHE A 598 -25.94 -19.72 31.10
CA PHE A 598 -26.57 -19.13 29.93
C PHE A 598 -28.05 -18.93 30.12
N LYS A 599 -28.58 -17.84 29.54
CA LYS A 599 -30.03 -17.61 29.48
C LYS A 599 -30.56 -18.30 28.23
N PHE A 600 -31.39 -19.32 28.42
CA PHE A 600 -31.99 -20.08 27.34
C PHE A 600 -33.17 -19.28 26.74
N ASN A 601 -32.94 -18.65 25.61
CA ASN A 601 -33.93 -17.87 24.86
C ASN A 601 -33.82 -18.18 23.35
N PRO A 602 -34.79 -17.75 22.52
CA PRO A 602 -34.75 -18.01 21.08
C PRO A 602 -33.44 -17.60 20.40
N ASP A 603 -32.87 -16.46 20.74
CA ASP A 603 -31.61 -15.96 20.16
C ASP A 603 -30.44 -16.90 20.48
N PHE A 604 -30.47 -17.56 21.65
CA PHE A 604 -29.43 -18.50 22.06
C PHE A 604 -29.52 -19.85 21.35
N TYR A 605 -30.74 -20.40 21.15
CA TYR A 605 -30.89 -21.76 20.61
C TYR A 605 -31.26 -21.83 19.13
N ALA A 606 -31.72 -20.75 18.48
CA ALA A 606 -32.18 -20.77 17.10
C ALA A 606 -31.13 -21.34 16.13
N GLY A 607 -29.91 -20.86 16.17
CA GLY A 607 -28.83 -21.35 15.29
C GLY A 607 -28.46 -22.82 15.51
N PRO A 608 -28.12 -23.25 16.75
CA PRO A 608 -27.84 -24.66 17.06
C PRO A 608 -29.02 -25.61 16.78
N PHE A 609 -30.24 -25.18 17.03
CA PHE A 609 -31.44 -26.00 16.79
C PHE A 609 -31.74 -26.14 15.31
N SER A 610 -31.69 -25.05 14.53
CA SER A 610 -31.84 -25.11 13.08
C SER A 610 -30.81 -26.05 12.43
N ALA A 611 -29.58 -26.04 12.88
CA ALA A 611 -28.51 -26.92 12.38
C ALA A 611 -28.77 -28.42 12.66
N LYS A 612 -29.71 -28.77 13.55
CA LYS A 612 -30.11 -30.14 13.93
C LYS A 612 -31.57 -30.43 13.61
N ASN A 613 -32.27 -29.58 12.89
CA ASN A 613 -33.68 -29.69 12.55
C ASN A 613 -34.58 -29.84 13.80
N LEU A 614 -34.26 -29.13 14.89
CA LEU A 614 -35.03 -29.13 16.11
C LEU A 614 -36.05 -27.99 16.09
N GLU A 615 -37.27 -28.28 16.56
CA GLU A 615 -38.33 -27.29 16.66
C GLU A 615 -38.87 -27.17 18.10
N VAL A 616 -39.24 -25.96 18.49
CA VAL A 616 -39.89 -25.69 19.78
C VAL A 616 -41.35 -25.37 19.53
N LYS A 617 -42.27 -26.23 20.04
CA LYS A 617 -43.71 -26.04 19.94
C LYS A 617 -44.36 -26.15 21.32
N VAL A 618 -45.49 -25.45 21.52
CA VAL A 618 -46.26 -25.52 22.76
C VAL A 618 -47.37 -26.55 22.58
N GLU A 619 -47.21 -27.69 23.22
CA GLU A 619 -48.19 -28.78 23.15
C GLU A 619 -48.35 -29.46 24.51
N ALA A 620 -49.50 -30.16 24.71
CA ALA A 620 -49.73 -31.06 25.84
C ALA A 620 -49.39 -32.48 25.39
N ARG A 621 -48.41 -33.12 26.02
CA ARG A 621 -47.99 -34.49 25.72
C ARG A 621 -47.56 -35.26 26.98
N THR A 622 -47.62 -36.59 26.90
CA THR A 622 -47.08 -37.46 27.92
C THR A 622 -45.58 -37.77 27.59
N TYR A 623 -44.71 -37.41 28.50
CA TYR A 623 -43.26 -37.66 28.39
C TYR A 623 -42.81 -38.60 29.51
N LYS A 624 -42.16 -39.70 29.16
CA LYS A 624 -41.68 -40.76 30.09
C LYS A 624 -42.76 -41.18 31.14
N GLY A 625 -43.99 -41.37 30.69
CA GLY A 625 -45.10 -41.81 31.53
C GLY A 625 -45.81 -40.71 32.36
N ARG A 626 -45.33 -39.46 32.32
CA ARG A 626 -45.91 -38.33 33.03
C ARG A 626 -46.63 -37.40 32.05
N ALA A 627 -47.92 -37.07 32.31
CA ALA A 627 -48.68 -36.12 31.50
C ALA A 627 -48.26 -34.68 31.84
N TYR A 628 -48.00 -33.89 30.83
CA TYR A 628 -47.66 -32.47 30.95
C TYR A 628 -48.76 -31.61 30.31
N PRO A 629 -49.19 -30.54 30.97
CA PRO A 629 -50.09 -29.55 30.36
C PRO A 629 -49.39 -28.86 29.19
N PRO A 630 -50.13 -28.04 28.37
CA PRO A 630 -49.52 -27.30 27.29
C PRO A 630 -48.31 -26.50 27.76
N GLN A 631 -47.11 -26.84 27.25
CA GLN A 631 -45.83 -26.20 27.57
C GLN A 631 -44.89 -26.33 26.39
N PRO A 632 -43.82 -25.52 26.34
CA PRO A 632 -42.79 -25.65 25.29
C PRO A 632 -42.13 -27.03 25.30
N LEU A 633 -42.19 -27.73 24.18
CA LEU A 633 -41.55 -29.01 23.91
C LEU A 633 -40.54 -28.81 22.78
N ILE A 634 -39.37 -29.44 22.88
CA ILE A 634 -38.35 -29.47 21.83
C ILE A 634 -38.52 -30.79 21.09
N PHE A 635 -38.83 -30.72 19.79
CA PHE A 635 -39.02 -31.88 18.91
C PHE A 635 -37.73 -32.23 18.19
N GLY A 636 -37.56 -33.51 17.87
CA GLY A 636 -36.38 -34.07 17.22
C GLY A 636 -35.29 -34.52 18.20
N ILE A 637 -35.53 -34.44 19.51
CA ILE A 637 -34.51 -34.70 20.53
C ILE A 637 -35.11 -35.28 21.82
N ASP A 638 -34.34 -36.13 22.49
CA ASP A 638 -34.57 -36.54 23.88
C ASP A 638 -33.27 -36.46 24.68
N VAL A 639 -33.35 -36.24 25.98
CA VAL A 639 -32.21 -36.18 26.90
C VAL A 639 -32.14 -37.42 27.79
N ILE A 640 -30.91 -37.91 28.01
CA ILE A 640 -30.61 -39.03 28.89
C ILE A 640 -30.41 -38.46 30.29
N GLU A 641 -31.26 -38.83 31.20
CA GLU A 641 -31.07 -38.55 32.62
C GLU A 641 -30.14 -39.61 33.20
N ASP A 642 -28.98 -39.24 33.70
CA ASP A 642 -28.22 -40.15 34.57
C ASP A 642 -29.12 -40.45 35.78
N THR A 643 -29.42 -41.70 36.00
CA THR A 643 -30.23 -42.19 37.12
C THR A 643 -29.54 -41.82 38.47
N MET A 644 -29.63 -40.58 38.87
CA MET A 644 -29.46 -40.19 40.28
C MET A 644 -30.85 -40.09 40.89
N GLN A 645 -31.04 -40.94 41.89
CA GLN A 645 -32.18 -40.99 42.77
C GLN A 645 -32.62 -39.58 43.18
N PHE A 646 -33.84 -39.18 42.78
CA PHE A 646 -34.50 -38.10 43.47
C PHE A 646 -34.96 -38.66 44.81
N ALA A 647 -34.33 -38.21 45.89
CA ALA A 647 -34.94 -38.29 47.20
C ALA A 647 -36.21 -37.45 47.13
N ASP A 648 -37.32 -38.08 47.33
CA ASP A 648 -38.60 -37.42 47.58
C ASP A 648 -38.46 -36.52 48.83
N ASP A 649 -38.70 -35.19 48.62
CA ASP A 649 -39.16 -34.27 49.65
C ASP A 649 -40.15 -33.27 49.00
#